data_50a89ef7b344c6eaddfc409c19b84807
#
_entry.id   50a89ef7b344c6eaddfc409c19b84807
#
_cell.length_a   1.000
_cell.length_b   1.000
_cell.length_c   1.000
_cell.angle_alpha   90.00
_cell.angle_beta   90.00
_cell.angle_gamma   90.00
#
_symmetry.space_group_name_H-M   'P 1'
#
loop_
_entity.id
_entity.type
_entity.pdbx_description
1 polymer ?
#
loop_
_entity_poly.entity_id
_entity_poly.type
_entity_poly.pdbx_seq_one_letter_code
_entity_poly.pdbx_strand_id
1 'polypeptide(L)'
;MEKTTRRLPIVERDEWLLPAEQELNRRYERYTDKINAIEQAAGSIVDYANGYRYFGWQRDELLDGWWLREWLPGAHDVYVFGDFNNWQRTEIRMQRDAHGVWSAFFPEAMYRDRLRHGSLYKLHVHGDNGWKDRIPAYATRVVQDEATKNYTAQFWAPEPFDWQGDAFDASKNGSLMIYEAHVGMAQEKEGVGTYREFTEKILPIIKKDGYNAVQLMAIAEHPYYGSFGYHVSSFFAPASRCGTPEELKELVRRAHELGLAVIMDLVHAHYVRNLNEGINELDGTDHHYSLPGKAGYQPYWDSKLFDYGKDEVQHFLLSNVKYWLDEFHFDGYRFDGVTSMIYHHHGYVDFDCRERFFDEGVNRDALTYLTLANRLVHDFRPAAVTIAEDVSGMPGMCIPIADGGIGFDYRLGMAIPDFWIKELKEVPDEEWNIWEMWDVMTNRLPEVKTVAYAESHDQALVGDKTLAFRLMDKEMYYHMDRASESIVIDRGMALHKMIRLMTISTGGQAYLNFMGNEFGHPEGIDFPREGNGWSYAHARRQWSLAKNGFLRYSWLGDFDKAMIKLVKRYKVLEDSYAWNLAMDECNKTMVFSHGNLLFVFNWHPTASIPDYELPVQAPGKYVPVLSTDERRFGGQQRQAMDAEHFSFPARDGDNTERPHIRIYNTSRTATVYLRKK
;
A
#
# COMPACT_ATOMS: atom_id res chain seq x y z
N MET A 1 -0.45 -45.16 17.18
CA MET A 1 -0.28 -44.90 15.73
C MET A 1 0.24 -43.48 15.61
N GLU A 2 1.52 -43.32 15.39
CA GLU A 2 2.10 -42.02 15.05
C GLU A 2 1.42 -41.55 13.74
N LYS A 3 0.66 -40.47 13.79
CA LYS A 3 0.25 -39.79 12.57
C LYS A 3 1.54 -39.34 11.89
N THR A 4 1.92 -40.01 10.81
CA THR A 4 2.92 -39.47 9.88
C THR A 4 2.38 -38.13 9.38
N THR A 5 2.73 -37.07 10.07
CA THR A 5 2.41 -35.71 9.65
C THR A 5 3.13 -35.51 8.33
N ARG A 6 2.38 -35.36 7.24
CA ARG A 6 2.93 -35.02 5.93
C ARG A 6 3.65 -33.71 6.08
N ARG A 7 4.91 -33.64 5.66
CA ARG A 7 5.68 -32.41 5.64
C ARG A 7 4.97 -31.34 4.81
N LEU A 8 4.91 -30.11 5.32
CA LEU A 8 4.32 -29.00 4.59
C LEU A 8 5.15 -28.66 3.35
N PRO A 9 4.54 -28.33 2.20
CA PRO A 9 5.26 -28.00 0.97
C PRO A 9 6.26 -26.85 1.12
N ILE A 10 6.01 -25.87 1.98
CA ILE A 10 6.96 -24.78 2.27
C ILE A 10 8.31 -25.30 2.78
N VAL A 11 8.30 -26.37 3.60
CA VAL A 11 9.53 -26.99 4.13
C VAL A 11 10.19 -27.90 3.08
N GLU A 12 9.40 -28.52 2.20
CA GLU A 12 9.92 -29.36 1.10
C GLU A 12 10.68 -28.54 0.07
N ARG A 13 10.28 -27.27 -0.15
CA ARG A 13 10.87 -26.35 -1.14
C ARG A 13 12.08 -25.59 -0.63
N ASP A 14 12.19 -25.41 0.70
CA ASP A 14 13.26 -24.63 1.31
C ASP A 14 13.87 -25.40 2.49
N GLU A 15 15.02 -26.04 2.23
CA GLU A 15 15.77 -26.82 3.24
C GLU A 15 16.24 -25.96 4.43
N TRP A 16 16.38 -24.65 4.25
CA TRP A 16 16.72 -23.73 5.34
C TRP A 16 15.65 -23.71 6.44
N LEU A 17 14.40 -24.08 6.11
CA LEU A 17 13.28 -24.14 7.04
C LEU A 17 13.17 -25.50 7.79
N LEU A 18 13.94 -26.52 7.42
CA LEU A 18 13.88 -27.85 8.07
C LEU A 18 13.99 -27.78 9.60
N PRO A 19 14.92 -27.03 10.21
CA PRO A 19 15.00 -26.96 11.67
C PRO A 19 13.79 -26.28 12.34
N ALA A 20 13.01 -25.49 11.58
CA ALA A 20 11.81 -24.81 12.04
C ALA A 20 10.51 -25.56 11.68
N GLU A 21 10.59 -26.78 11.09
CA GLU A 21 9.45 -27.56 10.62
C GLU A 21 8.35 -27.71 11.69
N GLN A 22 8.75 -27.93 12.94
CA GLN A 22 7.79 -28.08 14.04
C GLN A 22 6.98 -26.78 14.29
N GLU A 23 7.62 -25.60 14.28
CA GLU A 23 6.92 -24.32 14.45
C GLU A 23 6.05 -23.97 13.25
N LEU A 24 6.47 -24.31 12.03
CA LEU A 24 5.66 -24.15 10.83
C LEU A 24 4.41 -25.05 10.87
N ASN A 25 4.55 -26.29 11.31
CA ASN A 25 3.40 -27.18 11.52
C ASN A 25 2.45 -26.62 12.57
N ARG A 26 2.95 -26.15 13.72
CA ARG A 26 2.13 -25.51 14.76
C ARG A 26 1.43 -24.23 14.26
N ARG A 27 2.11 -23.44 13.42
CA ARG A 27 1.50 -22.25 12.78
C ARG A 27 0.32 -22.68 11.90
N TYR A 28 0.51 -23.69 11.07
CA TYR A 28 -0.53 -24.21 10.21
C TYR A 28 -1.68 -24.86 11.00
N GLU A 29 -1.38 -25.59 12.08
CA GLU A 29 -2.39 -26.18 12.98
C GLU A 29 -3.24 -25.08 13.65
N ARG A 30 -2.64 -24.02 14.20
CA ARG A 30 -3.39 -22.88 14.79
C ARG A 30 -4.38 -22.29 13.80
N TYR A 31 -3.95 -22.06 12.56
CA TYR A 31 -4.84 -21.58 11.51
C TYR A 31 -5.95 -22.61 11.21
N THR A 32 -5.60 -23.89 11.06
CA THR A 32 -6.56 -24.93 10.71
C THR A 32 -7.61 -25.13 11.81
N ASP A 33 -7.20 -25.13 13.06
CA ASP A 33 -8.12 -25.22 14.19
C ASP A 33 -9.07 -24.03 14.22
N LYS A 34 -8.56 -22.81 13.98
CA LYS A 34 -9.36 -21.59 14.00
C LYS A 34 -10.35 -21.53 12.83
N ILE A 35 -9.91 -21.82 11.60
CA ILE A 35 -10.81 -21.81 10.44
C ILE A 35 -11.89 -22.88 10.56
N ASN A 36 -11.56 -24.08 11.06
CA ASN A 36 -12.53 -25.14 11.30
C ASN A 36 -13.58 -24.72 12.34
N ALA A 37 -13.17 -24.06 13.42
CA ALA A 37 -14.10 -23.54 14.43
C ALA A 37 -15.04 -22.47 13.84
N ILE A 38 -14.52 -21.57 13.02
CA ILE A 38 -15.29 -20.55 12.32
C ILE A 38 -16.28 -21.20 11.34
N GLU A 39 -15.84 -22.12 10.51
CA GLU A 39 -16.70 -22.81 9.54
C GLU A 39 -17.77 -23.67 10.22
N GLN A 40 -17.43 -24.30 11.34
CA GLN A 40 -18.42 -25.05 12.14
C GLN A 40 -19.48 -24.13 12.76
N ALA A 41 -19.10 -22.93 13.20
CA ALA A 41 -20.00 -21.98 13.84
C ALA A 41 -20.87 -21.20 12.84
N ALA A 42 -20.31 -20.81 11.69
CA ALA A 42 -20.93 -19.86 10.76
C ALA A 42 -21.13 -20.40 9.34
N GLY A 43 -20.64 -21.62 9.03
CA GLY A 43 -20.70 -22.23 7.71
C GLY A 43 -19.54 -21.84 6.80
N SER A 44 -19.08 -20.61 6.83
CA SER A 44 -17.90 -20.14 6.11
C SER A 44 -17.26 -18.93 6.81
N ILE A 45 -16.01 -18.62 6.48
CA ILE A 45 -15.36 -17.41 6.96
C ILE A 45 -16.03 -16.16 6.38
N VAL A 46 -16.59 -16.26 5.17
CA VAL A 46 -17.34 -15.16 4.50
C VAL A 46 -18.62 -14.86 5.27
N ASP A 47 -19.33 -15.88 5.75
CA ASP A 47 -20.54 -15.69 6.57
C ASP A 47 -20.21 -15.26 7.99
N TYR A 48 -19.08 -15.70 8.53
CA TYR A 48 -18.58 -15.26 9.82
C TYR A 48 -18.26 -13.75 9.84
N ALA A 49 -17.63 -13.24 8.81
CA ALA A 49 -17.15 -11.85 8.71
C ALA A 49 -18.28 -10.85 8.37
N ASN A 50 -19.41 -10.94 9.05
CA ASN A 50 -20.63 -10.14 8.81
C ASN A 50 -21.00 -9.22 9.98
N GLY A 51 -20.05 -8.86 10.85
CA GLY A 51 -20.33 -7.98 11.99
C GLY A 51 -20.99 -6.66 11.60
N TYR A 52 -20.55 -6.06 10.48
CA TYR A 52 -21.11 -4.80 9.96
C TYR A 52 -22.58 -4.91 9.48
N ARG A 53 -23.10 -6.13 9.31
CA ARG A 53 -24.53 -6.39 9.00
C ARG A 53 -25.36 -6.68 10.23
N TYR A 54 -24.74 -6.73 11.41
CA TYR A 54 -25.39 -6.96 12.68
C TYR A 54 -25.23 -5.80 13.66
N PHE A 55 -23.99 -5.31 13.82
CA PHE A 55 -23.67 -4.17 14.68
C PHE A 55 -23.90 -2.83 13.95
N GLY A 56 -23.87 -1.75 14.69
CA GLY A 56 -24.25 -0.43 14.19
C GLY A 56 -25.76 -0.34 13.95
N TRP A 57 -26.17 0.55 13.06
CA TRP A 57 -27.55 0.73 12.65
C TRP A 57 -27.96 -0.30 11.62
N GLN A 58 -29.03 -1.10 11.92
CA GLN A 58 -29.55 -2.11 11.01
C GLN A 58 -31.08 -1.94 10.88
N ARG A 59 -31.55 -1.87 9.64
CA ARG A 59 -32.98 -1.84 9.36
C ARG A 59 -33.61 -3.21 9.62
N ASP A 60 -34.73 -3.22 10.31
CA ASP A 60 -35.55 -4.41 10.53
C ASP A 60 -36.91 -4.18 9.85
N GLU A 61 -37.12 -4.84 8.71
CA GLU A 61 -38.34 -4.70 7.92
C GLU A 61 -39.55 -5.38 8.58
N LEU A 62 -39.30 -6.42 9.37
CA LEU A 62 -40.40 -7.18 10.03
C LEU A 62 -40.94 -6.41 11.22
N LEU A 63 -40.08 -5.78 11.98
CA LEU A 63 -40.48 -4.96 13.15
C LEU A 63 -40.71 -3.49 12.78
N ASP A 64 -40.49 -3.12 11.54
CA ASP A 64 -40.60 -1.77 11.01
C ASP A 64 -39.88 -0.74 11.88
N GLY A 65 -38.54 -0.81 11.84
CA GLY A 65 -37.72 0.08 12.63
C GLY A 65 -36.22 -0.18 12.46
N TRP A 66 -35.47 0.42 13.34
CA TRP A 66 -34.01 0.35 13.32
C TRP A 66 -33.46 -0.22 14.62
N TRP A 67 -32.54 -1.16 14.51
CA TRP A 67 -31.70 -1.60 15.62
C TRP A 67 -30.40 -0.80 15.62
N LEU A 68 -29.97 -0.37 16.82
CA LEU A 68 -28.59 0.00 17.10
C LEU A 68 -27.97 -1.04 18.02
N ARG A 69 -26.86 -1.65 17.62
CA ARG A 69 -26.15 -2.65 18.43
C ARG A 69 -24.68 -2.32 18.51
N GLU A 70 -24.10 -2.51 19.70
CA GLU A 70 -22.67 -2.34 19.94
C GLU A 70 -22.17 -3.37 20.94
N TRP A 71 -20.94 -3.85 20.75
CA TRP A 71 -20.30 -4.80 21.66
C TRP A 71 -19.49 -4.05 22.71
N LEU A 72 -19.94 -4.07 23.96
CA LEU A 72 -19.35 -3.36 25.10
C LEU A 72 -19.38 -4.25 26.35
N PRO A 73 -18.56 -5.32 26.39
CA PRO A 73 -18.67 -6.34 27.44
C PRO A 73 -18.32 -5.82 28.83
N GLY A 74 -17.42 -4.83 28.95
CA GLY A 74 -17.02 -4.21 30.19
C GLY A 74 -17.93 -3.09 30.67
N ALA A 75 -18.89 -2.64 29.86
CA ALA A 75 -19.79 -1.55 30.25
C ALA A 75 -20.81 -2.00 31.31
N HIS A 76 -21.04 -1.14 32.29
CA HIS A 76 -22.04 -1.32 33.37
C HIS A 76 -23.42 -0.80 32.97
N ASP A 77 -23.46 0.27 32.19
CA ASP A 77 -24.70 0.85 31.65
C ASP A 77 -24.42 1.64 30.38
N VAL A 78 -25.38 1.64 29.44
CA VAL A 78 -25.22 2.30 28.14
C VAL A 78 -26.54 2.95 27.73
N TYR A 79 -26.45 4.20 27.31
CA TYR A 79 -27.54 4.94 26.69
C TYR A 79 -27.12 5.41 25.29
N VAL A 80 -28.12 5.59 24.42
CA VAL A 80 -27.89 6.26 23.12
C VAL A 80 -28.63 7.60 23.13
N PHE A 81 -27.98 8.63 22.58
CA PHE A 81 -28.53 9.99 22.55
C PHE A 81 -28.03 10.74 21.31
N GLY A 82 -28.80 11.72 20.90
CA GLY A 82 -28.47 12.51 19.70
C GLY A 82 -29.60 13.45 19.31
N ASP A 83 -29.65 13.85 18.04
CA ASP A 83 -30.67 14.78 17.51
C ASP A 83 -32.11 14.26 17.74
N PHE A 84 -32.29 12.96 17.66
CA PHE A 84 -33.57 12.29 17.75
C PHE A 84 -34.22 12.36 19.18
N ASN A 85 -33.45 12.74 20.18
CA ASN A 85 -33.96 12.88 21.56
C ASN A 85 -33.45 14.16 22.25
N ASN A 86 -33.13 15.21 21.44
CA ASN A 86 -32.62 16.49 21.94
C ASN A 86 -31.37 16.35 22.84
N TRP A 87 -30.51 15.40 22.54
CA TRP A 87 -29.26 15.13 23.27
C TRP A 87 -29.43 14.77 24.73
N GLN A 88 -30.59 14.16 25.12
CA GLN A 88 -30.86 13.68 26.47
C GLN A 88 -30.11 12.37 26.74
N ARG A 89 -29.03 12.43 27.51
CA ARG A 89 -28.10 11.30 27.72
C ARG A 89 -28.71 10.06 28.35
N THR A 90 -29.73 10.20 29.22
CA THR A 90 -30.26 9.11 30.04
C THR A 90 -31.69 8.72 29.69
N GLU A 91 -32.19 9.13 28.52
CA GLU A 91 -33.57 8.83 28.09
C GLU A 91 -33.68 7.44 27.42
N ILE A 92 -32.79 7.11 26.52
CA ILE A 92 -32.85 5.86 25.73
C ILE A 92 -31.79 4.90 26.23
N ARG A 93 -32.16 4.03 27.16
CA ARG A 93 -31.28 3.01 27.73
C ARG A 93 -31.19 1.82 26.78
N MET A 94 -29.97 1.34 26.49
CA MET A 94 -29.76 0.10 25.74
C MET A 94 -29.88 -1.14 26.64
N GLN A 95 -30.22 -2.28 26.07
CA GLN A 95 -30.35 -3.55 26.78
C GLN A 95 -29.13 -4.42 26.49
N ARG A 96 -28.55 -5.00 27.54
CA ARG A 96 -27.38 -5.89 27.45
C ARG A 96 -27.80 -7.34 27.37
N ASP A 97 -27.25 -8.09 26.44
CA ASP A 97 -27.37 -9.55 26.38
C ASP A 97 -26.26 -10.28 27.17
N ALA A 98 -26.28 -11.62 27.12
CA ALA A 98 -25.31 -12.47 27.82
C ALA A 98 -23.89 -12.38 27.24
N HIS A 99 -23.73 -11.90 26.01
CA HIS A 99 -22.46 -11.80 25.30
C HIS A 99 -21.84 -10.39 25.35
N GLY A 100 -22.46 -9.47 26.09
CA GLY A 100 -21.99 -8.09 26.22
C GLY A 100 -22.36 -7.21 25.03
N VAL A 101 -23.34 -7.63 24.24
CA VAL A 101 -23.92 -6.80 23.18
C VAL A 101 -25.02 -5.94 23.78
N TRP A 102 -24.91 -4.64 23.54
CA TRP A 102 -25.93 -3.66 23.93
C TRP A 102 -26.76 -3.29 22.72
N SER A 103 -28.08 -3.26 22.85
CA SER A 103 -29.02 -2.99 21.77
C SER A 103 -30.13 -2.07 22.16
N ALA A 104 -30.60 -1.23 21.23
CA ALA A 104 -31.80 -0.43 21.31
C ALA A 104 -32.58 -0.52 20.01
N PHE A 105 -33.93 -0.58 20.12
CA PHE A 105 -34.79 -0.61 18.95
C PHE A 105 -35.56 0.72 18.82
N PHE A 106 -35.61 1.24 17.59
CA PHE A 106 -36.24 2.51 17.23
C PHE A 106 -37.37 2.24 16.26
N PRO A 107 -38.62 2.07 16.75
CA PRO A 107 -39.78 1.85 15.87
C PRO A 107 -39.99 3.01 14.89
N GLU A 108 -40.19 2.72 13.63
CA GLU A 108 -40.43 3.73 12.59
C GLU A 108 -41.59 4.66 12.94
N ALA A 109 -42.68 4.11 13.48
CA ALA A 109 -43.85 4.88 13.90
C ALA A 109 -43.55 5.97 14.93
N MET A 110 -42.50 5.80 15.78
CA MET A 110 -42.11 6.76 16.81
C MET A 110 -40.96 7.67 16.38
N TYR A 111 -40.10 7.21 15.52
CA TYR A 111 -38.82 7.88 15.23
C TYR A 111 -38.67 8.40 13.80
N ARG A 112 -39.59 8.12 12.87
CA ARG A 112 -39.54 8.58 11.47
C ARG A 112 -39.20 10.05 11.32
N ASP A 113 -39.78 10.92 12.15
CA ASP A 113 -39.55 12.36 12.10
C ASP A 113 -38.40 12.85 12.95
N ARG A 114 -37.79 11.98 13.77
CA ARG A 114 -36.72 12.32 14.69
C ARG A 114 -35.37 11.72 14.26
N LEU A 115 -35.34 10.41 13.93
CA LEU A 115 -34.15 9.71 13.44
C LEU A 115 -34.12 9.76 11.90
N ARG A 116 -33.49 10.79 11.37
CA ARG A 116 -33.41 11.02 9.93
C ARG A 116 -32.00 10.74 9.45
N HIS A 117 -31.87 10.40 8.16
CA HIS A 117 -30.57 10.37 7.49
C HIS A 117 -29.80 11.66 7.80
N GLY A 118 -28.58 11.53 8.32
CA GLY A 118 -27.74 12.65 8.76
C GLY A 118 -27.89 13.04 10.24
N SER A 119 -28.80 12.44 11.02
CA SER A 119 -28.91 12.69 12.46
C SER A 119 -27.63 12.34 13.20
N LEU A 120 -27.15 13.24 14.05
CA LEU A 120 -25.98 13.04 14.87
C LEU A 120 -26.31 12.26 16.15
N TYR A 121 -25.39 11.40 16.59
CA TYR A 121 -25.59 10.61 17.82
C TYR A 121 -24.28 10.19 18.46
N LYS A 122 -24.36 9.82 19.73
CA LYS A 122 -23.29 9.18 20.53
C LYS A 122 -23.88 8.13 21.47
N LEU A 123 -23.01 7.31 22.02
CA LEU A 123 -23.32 6.47 23.18
C LEU A 123 -22.84 7.16 24.45
N HIS A 124 -23.62 7.08 25.50
CA HIS A 124 -23.24 7.47 26.86
C HIS A 124 -22.96 6.19 27.64
N VAL A 125 -21.69 5.89 27.86
CA VAL A 125 -21.22 4.61 28.39
C VAL A 125 -20.71 4.79 29.79
N HIS A 126 -21.18 3.97 30.71
CA HIS A 126 -20.67 3.84 32.07
C HIS A 126 -19.78 2.58 32.15
N GLY A 127 -18.51 2.76 32.43
CA GLY A 127 -17.57 1.67 32.67
C GLY A 127 -16.69 1.97 33.89
N ASP A 128 -15.61 1.22 34.05
CA ASP A 128 -14.65 1.36 35.14
C ASP A 128 -14.00 2.76 35.18
N ASN A 129 -13.89 3.42 34.04
CA ASN A 129 -13.38 4.78 33.88
C ASN A 129 -14.46 5.88 34.04
N GLY A 130 -15.67 5.52 34.55
CA GLY A 130 -16.82 6.42 34.74
C GLY A 130 -17.65 6.61 33.47
N TRP A 131 -18.49 7.65 33.46
CA TRP A 131 -19.35 8.01 32.33
C TRP A 131 -18.56 8.73 31.25
N LYS A 132 -18.69 8.27 30.00
CA LYS A 132 -18.06 8.88 28.80
C LYS A 132 -19.04 8.92 27.64
N ASP A 133 -18.98 9.99 26.86
CA ASP A 133 -19.67 10.07 25.57
C ASP A 133 -18.76 9.48 24.50
N ARG A 134 -19.24 8.48 23.75
CA ARG A 134 -18.41 7.67 22.85
C ARG A 134 -19.01 7.55 21.45
N ILE A 135 -18.13 7.40 20.46
CA ILE A 135 -18.51 7.06 19.09
C ILE A 135 -18.53 5.53 18.97
N PRO A 136 -19.63 4.91 18.47
CA PRO A 136 -19.69 3.46 18.28
C PRO A 136 -18.62 2.94 17.34
N ALA A 137 -18.10 1.75 17.61
CA ALA A 137 -17.04 1.13 16.80
C ALA A 137 -17.48 0.79 15.37
N TYR A 138 -18.75 0.47 15.19
CA TYR A 138 -19.35 0.15 13.89
C TYR A 138 -20.05 1.35 13.22
N ALA A 139 -19.74 2.59 13.63
CA ALA A 139 -20.26 3.77 12.95
C ALA A 139 -19.72 3.84 11.51
N THR A 140 -20.63 3.93 10.53
CA THR A 140 -20.30 3.99 9.10
C THR A 140 -20.12 5.42 8.58
N ARG A 141 -20.45 6.41 9.40
CA ARG A 141 -20.22 7.82 9.11
C ARG A 141 -19.90 8.55 10.41
N VAL A 142 -18.78 9.26 10.42
CA VAL A 142 -18.34 10.10 11.54
C VAL A 142 -17.93 11.44 10.97
N VAL A 143 -18.39 12.53 11.57
CA VAL A 143 -18.15 13.89 11.08
C VAL A 143 -17.57 14.77 12.19
N GLN A 144 -16.78 15.76 11.78
CA GLN A 144 -16.20 16.75 12.68
C GLN A 144 -17.01 18.05 12.62
N ASP A 145 -17.39 18.57 13.77
CA ASP A 145 -17.95 19.92 13.88
C ASP A 145 -16.86 20.97 13.65
N GLU A 146 -17.10 21.92 12.76
CA GLU A 146 -16.10 22.92 12.36
C GLU A 146 -15.71 23.89 13.49
N ALA A 147 -16.65 24.21 14.39
CA ALA A 147 -16.43 25.19 15.45
C ALA A 147 -15.74 24.55 16.67
N THR A 148 -16.22 23.40 17.11
CA THR A 148 -15.72 22.71 18.31
C THR A 148 -14.60 21.73 18.03
N LYS A 149 -14.42 21.31 16.75
CA LYS A 149 -13.52 20.24 16.31
C LYS A 149 -13.85 18.86 16.90
N ASN A 150 -14.98 18.70 17.56
CA ASN A 150 -15.42 17.44 18.10
C ASN A 150 -15.96 16.52 17.00
N TYR A 151 -15.65 15.24 17.12
CA TYR A 151 -16.19 14.21 16.25
C TYR A 151 -17.48 13.62 16.82
N THR A 152 -18.40 13.28 15.93
CA THR A 152 -19.69 12.71 16.26
C THR A 152 -20.11 11.70 15.21
N ALA A 153 -20.67 10.57 15.63
CA ALA A 153 -21.25 9.60 14.71
C ALA A 153 -22.53 10.16 14.07
N GLN A 154 -22.78 9.77 12.84
CA GLN A 154 -23.95 10.21 12.09
C GLN A 154 -24.74 8.99 11.61
N PHE A 155 -26.05 9.00 11.85
CA PHE A 155 -26.96 7.99 11.29
C PHE A 155 -26.98 8.15 9.77
N TRP A 156 -26.36 7.19 9.09
CA TRP A 156 -26.18 7.22 7.64
C TRP A 156 -26.98 6.10 6.99
N ALA A 157 -28.10 6.43 6.43
CA ALA A 157 -29.02 5.52 5.77
C ALA A 157 -29.39 6.08 4.39
N PRO A 158 -28.47 6.04 3.41
CA PRO A 158 -28.72 6.52 2.07
C PRO A 158 -29.55 5.51 1.29
N GLU A 159 -30.10 5.96 0.17
CA GLU A 159 -30.59 5.03 -0.85
C GLU A 159 -29.44 4.13 -1.33
N PRO A 160 -29.73 2.90 -1.75
CA PRO A 160 -28.71 1.99 -2.27
C PRO A 160 -27.91 2.64 -3.41
N PHE A 161 -26.58 2.54 -3.33
CA PHE A 161 -25.71 3.10 -4.36
C PHE A 161 -25.85 2.30 -5.68
N ASP A 162 -26.05 3.01 -6.79
CA ASP A 162 -26.13 2.39 -8.12
C ASP A 162 -24.72 2.17 -8.69
N TRP A 163 -24.26 0.94 -8.63
CA TRP A 163 -22.99 0.51 -9.22
C TRP A 163 -23.01 0.39 -10.75
N GLN A 164 -24.17 0.62 -11.40
CA GLN A 164 -24.34 0.58 -12.84
C GLN A 164 -23.84 -0.73 -13.49
N GLY A 165 -23.99 -1.85 -12.77
CA GLY A 165 -23.56 -3.16 -13.22
C GLY A 165 -22.03 -3.35 -13.22
N ASP A 166 -21.30 -2.64 -12.37
CA ASP A 166 -19.86 -2.80 -12.21
C ASP A 166 -19.48 -4.28 -12.03
N ALA A 167 -18.70 -4.80 -12.98
CA ALA A 167 -18.19 -6.17 -13.02
C ALA A 167 -16.67 -6.17 -13.27
N PHE A 168 -15.99 -5.18 -12.75
CA PHE A 168 -14.54 -5.06 -12.89
C PHE A 168 -13.83 -6.26 -12.28
N ASP A 169 -12.81 -6.75 -12.99
CA ASP A 169 -12.00 -7.90 -12.60
C ASP A 169 -10.53 -7.54 -12.73
N ALA A 170 -9.90 -7.27 -11.59
CA ALA A 170 -8.50 -6.86 -11.49
C ALA A 170 -7.53 -7.90 -12.08
N SER A 171 -7.88 -9.19 -12.05
CA SER A 171 -7.03 -10.27 -12.58
C SER A 171 -6.77 -10.16 -14.08
N LYS A 172 -7.60 -9.41 -14.80
CA LYS A 172 -7.46 -9.19 -16.26
C LYS A 172 -6.49 -8.07 -16.60
N ASN A 173 -6.00 -7.33 -15.63
CA ASN A 173 -5.15 -6.16 -15.86
C ASN A 173 -3.67 -6.51 -16.09
N GLY A 174 -3.27 -7.77 -15.96
CA GLY A 174 -1.86 -8.19 -15.97
C GLY A 174 -1.13 -7.79 -14.69
N SER A 175 0.20 -7.65 -14.76
CA SER A 175 1.00 -7.25 -13.60
C SER A 175 0.62 -5.88 -13.08
N LEU A 176 0.61 -5.72 -11.76
CA LEU A 176 0.21 -4.48 -11.09
C LEU A 176 1.24 -3.37 -11.33
N MET A 177 0.76 -2.25 -11.83
CA MET A 177 1.44 -0.96 -11.89
C MET A 177 0.63 0.02 -11.07
N ILE A 178 1.06 0.19 -9.83
CA ILE A 178 0.32 0.87 -8.78
C ILE A 178 0.70 2.34 -8.74
N TYR A 179 -0.31 3.20 -8.71
CA TYR A 179 -0.15 4.61 -8.40
C TYR A 179 -0.63 4.87 -6.98
N GLU A 180 0.28 5.15 -6.06
CA GLU A 180 -0.03 5.46 -4.67
C GLU A 180 -0.39 6.93 -4.53
N ALA A 181 -1.52 7.23 -3.90
CA ALA A 181 -1.99 8.60 -3.71
C ALA A 181 -2.78 8.79 -2.42
N HIS A 182 -2.65 9.99 -1.85
CA HIS A 182 -3.49 10.47 -0.76
C HIS A 182 -4.58 11.39 -1.34
N VAL A 183 -5.85 11.04 -1.16
CA VAL A 183 -6.98 11.76 -1.76
C VAL A 183 -6.94 13.26 -1.43
N GLY A 184 -6.74 13.60 -0.16
CA GLY A 184 -6.74 14.99 0.30
C GLY A 184 -5.58 15.84 -0.23
N MET A 185 -4.44 15.23 -0.58
CA MET A 185 -3.20 15.92 -1.00
C MET A 185 -2.87 15.75 -2.48
N ALA A 186 -3.64 14.94 -3.23
CA ALA A 186 -3.35 14.66 -4.63
C ALA A 186 -3.63 15.84 -5.58
N GLN A 187 -4.28 16.88 -5.13
CA GLN A 187 -4.63 18.04 -5.96
C GLN A 187 -3.72 19.23 -5.73
N GLU A 188 -3.82 20.25 -6.61
CA GLU A 188 -2.93 21.39 -6.61
C GLU A 188 -3.39 22.52 -5.70
N LYS A 189 -4.70 22.70 -5.51
CA LYS A 189 -5.19 23.77 -4.61
C LYS A 189 -4.74 23.50 -3.17
N GLU A 190 -4.49 24.56 -2.42
CA GLU A 190 -4.28 24.47 -0.98
C GLU A 190 -5.57 24.06 -0.26
N GLY A 191 -5.46 23.19 0.72
CA GLY A 191 -6.57 22.62 1.46
C GLY A 191 -6.75 21.12 1.22
N VAL A 192 -7.78 20.54 1.84
CA VAL A 192 -8.08 19.11 1.71
C VAL A 192 -8.83 18.85 0.42
N GLY A 193 -8.34 17.90 -0.39
CA GLY A 193 -9.00 17.42 -1.60
C GLY A 193 -10.18 16.51 -1.29
N THR A 194 -11.13 16.45 -2.24
CA THR A 194 -12.33 15.62 -2.09
C THR A 194 -12.28 14.37 -2.95
N TYR A 195 -13.08 13.35 -2.60
CA TYR A 195 -13.28 12.15 -3.43
C TYR A 195 -13.71 12.53 -4.85
N ARG A 196 -14.62 13.52 -4.99
CA ARG A 196 -15.09 14.01 -6.28
C ARG A 196 -13.96 14.62 -7.11
N GLU A 197 -13.16 15.50 -6.51
CA GLU A 197 -12.03 16.11 -7.21
C GLU A 197 -10.98 15.08 -7.62
N PHE A 198 -10.72 14.09 -6.79
CA PHE A 198 -9.83 12.98 -7.13
C PHE A 198 -10.38 12.19 -8.34
N THR A 199 -11.66 11.85 -8.29
CA THR A 199 -12.35 11.15 -9.36
C THR A 199 -12.28 11.88 -10.70
N GLU A 200 -12.57 13.18 -10.69
CA GLU A 200 -12.66 13.99 -11.92
C GLU A 200 -11.30 14.41 -12.47
N LYS A 201 -10.32 14.66 -11.61
CA LYS A 201 -9.05 15.30 -11.99
C LYS A 201 -7.85 14.36 -11.94
N ILE A 202 -7.80 13.43 -11.00
CA ILE A 202 -6.60 12.62 -10.74
C ILE A 202 -6.70 11.24 -11.40
N LEU A 203 -7.82 10.53 -11.30
CA LEU A 203 -7.98 9.24 -11.98
C LEU A 203 -7.67 9.29 -13.48
N PRO A 204 -8.12 10.32 -14.25
CA PRO A 204 -7.76 10.44 -15.66
C PRO A 204 -6.25 10.60 -15.91
N ILE A 205 -5.53 11.28 -15.00
CA ILE A 205 -4.06 11.42 -15.10
C ILE A 205 -3.40 10.06 -14.90
N ILE A 206 -3.75 9.35 -13.83
CA ILE A 206 -3.22 8.01 -13.52
C ILE A 206 -3.41 7.07 -14.71
N LYS A 207 -4.62 7.05 -15.28
CA LYS A 207 -4.92 6.24 -16.47
C LYS A 207 -4.09 6.62 -17.68
N LYS A 208 -3.97 7.93 -17.96
CA LYS A 208 -3.18 8.46 -19.07
C LYS A 208 -1.71 8.14 -18.95
N ASP A 209 -1.19 8.11 -17.72
CA ASP A 209 0.21 7.79 -17.45
C ASP A 209 0.51 6.29 -17.56
N GLY A 210 -0.53 5.47 -17.70
CA GLY A 210 -0.43 4.05 -18.04
C GLY A 210 -0.53 3.09 -16.86
N TYR A 211 -0.72 3.58 -15.64
CA TYR A 211 -0.95 2.74 -14.46
C TYR A 211 -2.26 1.96 -14.59
N ASN A 212 -2.38 0.83 -13.89
CA ASN A 212 -3.56 -0.03 -13.92
C ASN A 212 -4.16 -0.30 -12.54
N ALA A 213 -3.57 0.28 -11.51
CA ALA A 213 -4.09 0.25 -10.15
C ALA A 213 -3.81 1.58 -9.46
N VAL A 214 -4.71 2.00 -8.59
CA VAL A 214 -4.51 3.10 -7.64
C VAL A 214 -4.55 2.54 -6.22
N GLN A 215 -3.54 2.86 -5.41
CA GLN A 215 -3.51 2.57 -3.99
C GLN A 215 -3.85 3.85 -3.23
N LEU A 216 -5.00 3.84 -2.55
CA LEU A 216 -5.39 4.95 -1.70
C LEU A 216 -4.74 4.79 -0.33
N MET A 217 -3.90 5.75 0.07
CA MET A 217 -3.38 5.83 1.43
C MET A 217 -4.54 5.87 2.41
N ALA A 218 -4.33 5.34 3.62
CA ALA A 218 -5.34 5.08 4.64
C ALA A 218 -6.57 6.01 4.61
N ILE A 219 -7.72 5.45 4.21
CA ILE A 219 -8.95 6.21 3.91
C ILE A 219 -9.99 6.15 5.04
N ALA A 220 -9.80 5.29 6.05
CA ALA A 220 -10.67 5.23 7.20
C ALA A 220 -10.60 6.53 8.03
N GLU A 221 -11.67 6.86 8.77
CA GLU A 221 -11.74 8.10 9.55
C GLU A 221 -10.65 8.17 10.62
N HIS A 222 -10.04 9.34 10.75
CA HIS A 222 -8.94 9.63 11.66
C HIS A 222 -9.00 11.07 12.16
N PRO A 223 -8.68 11.35 13.44
CA PRO A 223 -8.84 12.67 14.01
C PRO A 223 -7.78 13.68 13.56
N TYR A 224 -6.56 13.21 13.30
CA TYR A 224 -5.43 14.05 12.97
C TYR A 224 -5.06 13.92 11.47
N TYR A 225 -5.30 14.98 10.71
CA TYR A 225 -5.01 14.99 9.26
C TYR A 225 -3.55 14.68 8.93
N GLY A 226 -2.62 15.15 9.77
CA GLY A 226 -1.19 14.89 9.60
C GLY A 226 -0.75 13.45 9.84
N SER A 227 -1.64 12.56 10.29
CA SER A 227 -1.38 11.12 10.31
C SER A 227 -1.56 10.46 8.95
N PHE A 228 -1.98 11.19 7.93
CA PHE A 228 -2.31 10.67 6.59
C PHE A 228 -3.32 9.53 6.57
N GLY A 229 -4.08 9.37 7.65
CA GLY A 229 -5.05 8.30 7.84
C GLY A 229 -4.52 7.08 8.61
N TYR A 230 -3.23 7.04 8.95
CA TYR A 230 -2.65 5.87 9.65
C TYR A 230 -2.95 5.82 11.15
N HIS A 231 -3.54 6.86 11.73
CA HIS A 231 -4.07 6.86 13.11
C HIS A 231 -5.60 6.73 13.09
N VAL A 232 -6.09 5.55 12.78
CA VAL A 232 -7.51 5.27 12.60
C VAL A 232 -8.29 5.40 13.91
N SER A 233 -9.41 6.10 13.86
CA SER A 233 -10.38 6.22 14.96
C SER A 233 -11.68 5.47 14.69
N SER A 234 -12.14 5.40 13.43
CA SER A 234 -13.40 4.74 13.08
C SER A 234 -13.18 3.86 11.86
N PHE A 235 -13.20 2.54 12.05
CA PHE A 235 -12.78 1.55 11.07
C PHE A 235 -13.78 1.33 9.93
N PHE A 236 -15.07 1.60 10.15
CA PHE A 236 -16.14 1.40 9.16
C PHE A 236 -16.58 2.71 8.49
N ALA A 237 -15.99 3.84 8.85
CA ALA A 237 -16.30 5.14 8.29
C ALA A 237 -15.18 5.63 7.36
N PRO A 238 -15.46 6.01 6.12
CA PRO A 238 -14.49 6.71 5.30
C PRO A 238 -14.25 8.14 5.82
N ALA A 239 -13.05 8.67 5.60
CA ALA A 239 -12.64 10.01 6.04
C ALA A 239 -13.61 11.09 5.56
N SER A 240 -14.34 11.68 6.49
CA SER A 240 -15.40 12.66 6.19
C SER A 240 -14.88 13.98 5.64
N ARG A 241 -13.61 14.30 5.89
CA ARG A 241 -12.94 15.49 5.30
C ARG A 241 -12.93 15.47 3.78
N CYS A 242 -12.87 14.27 3.20
CA CYS A 242 -12.78 14.10 1.74
C CYS A 242 -14.16 14.01 1.07
N GLY A 243 -15.24 13.85 1.83
CA GLY A 243 -16.60 13.76 1.27
C GLY A 243 -17.49 12.71 1.92
N THR A 244 -18.46 12.22 1.19
CA THR A 244 -19.42 11.21 1.63
C THR A 244 -18.99 9.79 1.26
N PRO A 245 -19.55 8.74 1.90
CA PRO A 245 -19.34 7.36 1.47
C PRO A 245 -19.72 7.11 0.01
N GLU A 246 -20.80 7.73 -0.46
CA GLU A 246 -21.27 7.60 -1.85
C GLU A 246 -20.27 8.21 -2.85
N GLU A 247 -19.63 9.32 -2.49
CA GLU A 247 -18.57 9.93 -3.31
C GLU A 247 -17.33 9.02 -3.39
N LEU A 248 -17.00 8.28 -2.33
CA LEU A 248 -15.94 7.26 -2.37
C LEU A 248 -16.36 6.06 -3.23
N LYS A 249 -17.61 5.60 -3.13
CA LYS A 249 -18.15 4.53 -4.02
C LYS A 249 -18.08 4.96 -5.49
N GLU A 250 -18.44 6.22 -5.78
CA GLU A 250 -18.31 6.78 -7.13
C GLU A 250 -16.87 6.83 -7.63
N LEU A 251 -15.91 7.16 -6.75
CA LEU A 251 -14.48 7.13 -7.07
C LEU A 251 -14.07 5.71 -7.52
N VAL A 252 -14.46 4.69 -6.77
CA VAL A 252 -14.13 3.29 -7.11
C VAL A 252 -14.80 2.88 -8.41
N ARG A 253 -16.09 3.16 -8.58
CA ARG A 253 -16.84 2.85 -9.81
C ARG A 253 -16.19 3.50 -11.04
N ARG A 254 -15.79 4.77 -10.95
CA ARG A 254 -15.12 5.49 -12.04
C ARG A 254 -13.73 4.96 -12.32
N ALA A 255 -12.99 4.56 -11.29
CA ALA A 255 -11.70 3.89 -11.46
C ALA A 255 -11.86 2.58 -12.26
N HIS A 256 -12.88 1.77 -11.94
CA HIS A 256 -13.22 0.55 -12.67
C HIS A 256 -13.57 0.81 -14.14
N GLU A 257 -14.37 1.83 -14.41
CA GLU A 257 -14.65 2.25 -15.80
C GLU A 257 -13.39 2.62 -16.59
N LEU A 258 -12.42 3.18 -15.92
CA LEU A 258 -11.11 3.49 -16.51
C LEU A 258 -10.18 2.27 -16.59
N GLY A 259 -10.58 1.11 -16.06
CA GLY A 259 -9.78 -0.10 -15.99
C GLY A 259 -8.67 -0.01 -14.95
N LEU A 260 -8.92 0.72 -13.85
CA LEU A 260 -8.02 0.85 -12.71
C LEU A 260 -8.55 0.02 -11.54
N ALA A 261 -7.75 -0.91 -11.03
CA ALA A 261 -8.01 -1.53 -9.74
C ALA A 261 -7.85 -0.51 -8.61
N VAL A 262 -8.63 -0.62 -7.55
CA VAL A 262 -8.51 0.26 -6.37
C VAL A 262 -8.10 -0.57 -5.16
N ILE A 263 -6.90 -0.31 -4.66
CA ILE A 263 -6.30 -0.97 -3.50
C ILE A 263 -6.43 -0.02 -2.30
N MET A 264 -6.91 -0.52 -1.18
CA MET A 264 -6.99 0.25 0.05
C MET A 264 -5.79 -0.03 0.95
N ASP A 265 -5.22 1.02 1.51
CA ASP A 265 -4.26 0.89 2.59
C ASP A 265 -5.01 0.60 3.90
N LEU A 266 -4.84 -0.60 4.43
CA LEU A 266 -5.61 -1.13 5.55
C LEU A 266 -4.77 -1.14 6.83
N VAL A 267 -5.14 -0.32 7.79
CA VAL A 267 -4.42 -0.18 9.07
C VAL A 267 -5.07 -1.06 10.13
N HIS A 268 -4.59 -2.28 10.28
CA HIS A 268 -4.99 -3.22 11.34
C HIS A 268 -3.85 -3.52 12.32
N ALA A 269 -2.73 -2.81 12.20
CA ALA A 269 -1.61 -2.92 13.14
C ALA A 269 -1.87 -2.22 14.46
N HIS A 270 -2.62 -1.12 14.44
CA HIS A 270 -2.85 -0.28 15.61
C HIS A 270 -4.06 0.65 15.43
N TYR A 271 -4.40 1.40 16.47
CA TYR A 271 -5.44 2.44 16.45
C TYR A 271 -5.13 3.56 17.45
N VAL A 272 -5.80 4.72 17.29
CA VAL A 272 -5.55 5.89 18.15
C VAL A 272 -5.84 5.64 19.63
N ARG A 273 -5.07 6.31 20.49
CA ARG A 273 -5.34 6.32 21.94
C ARG A 273 -6.49 7.24 22.34
N ASN A 274 -6.95 8.08 21.44
CA ASN A 274 -7.98 9.08 21.71
C ASN A 274 -9.26 8.44 22.28
N LEU A 275 -9.69 8.90 23.45
CA LEU A 275 -10.89 8.36 24.08
C LEU A 275 -12.16 8.90 23.42
N ASN A 276 -12.15 10.16 22.98
CA ASN A 276 -13.36 10.81 22.45
C ASN A 276 -13.66 10.42 21.01
N GLU A 277 -12.64 10.14 20.20
CA GLU A 277 -12.76 9.88 18.77
C GLU A 277 -12.65 8.41 18.42
N GLY A 278 -11.87 7.63 19.17
CA GLY A 278 -11.51 6.26 18.85
C GLY A 278 -12.21 5.19 19.70
N ILE A 279 -11.79 3.95 19.45
CA ILE A 279 -12.31 2.75 20.14
C ILE A 279 -11.55 2.40 21.42
N ASN A 280 -10.51 3.18 21.77
CA ASN A 280 -9.75 2.95 23.00
C ASN A 280 -10.65 3.08 24.23
N GLU A 281 -10.63 2.07 25.09
CA GLU A 281 -11.49 2.01 26.31
C GLU A 281 -12.98 2.27 26.03
N LEU A 282 -13.49 1.81 24.89
CA LEU A 282 -14.86 2.10 24.47
C LEU A 282 -15.91 1.57 25.46
N ASP A 283 -15.64 0.42 26.07
CA ASP A 283 -16.50 -0.18 27.11
C ASP A 283 -16.13 0.23 28.55
N GLY A 284 -15.16 1.13 28.69
CA GLY A 284 -14.66 1.61 29.99
C GLY A 284 -13.51 0.80 30.57
N THR A 285 -13.02 -0.24 29.86
CA THR A 285 -11.84 -1.04 30.25
C THR A 285 -10.66 -0.75 29.32
N ASP A 286 -9.43 -0.97 29.78
CA ASP A 286 -8.20 -0.80 28.98
C ASP A 286 -7.91 -1.98 28.05
N HIS A 287 -8.71 -3.04 28.12
CA HIS A 287 -8.54 -4.30 27.43
C HIS A 287 -9.72 -4.72 26.55
N HIS A 288 -10.52 -3.77 26.10
CA HIS A 288 -11.66 -4.02 25.20
C HIS A 288 -11.17 -4.61 23.86
N TYR A 289 -10.46 -3.83 23.06
CA TYR A 289 -9.87 -4.27 21.80
C TYR A 289 -8.37 -4.61 21.91
N SER A 290 -7.73 -4.27 23.03
CA SER A 290 -6.29 -4.42 23.26
C SER A 290 -5.99 -5.42 24.37
N LEU A 291 -4.74 -5.86 24.45
CA LEU A 291 -4.21 -6.43 25.68
C LEU A 291 -4.11 -5.36 26.78
N PRO A 292 -4.23 -5.73 28.07
CA PRO A 292 -4.17 -4.76 29.16
C PRO A 292 -2.79 -4.14 29.33
N GLY A 293 -2.76 -2.90 29.81
CA GLY A 293 -1.55 -2.19 30.19
C GLY A 293 -0.56 -2.01 29.03
N LYS A 294 0.73 -2.22 29.34
CA LYS A 294 1.84 -1.99 28.36
C LYS A 294 1.82 -2.93 27.16
N ALA A 295 1.28 -4.14 27.31
CA ALA A 295 1.20 -5.11 26.21
C ALA A 295 0.28 -4.65 25.06
N GLY A 296 -0.69 -3.79 25.37
CA GLY A 296 -1.62 -3.21 24.40
C GLY A 296 -1.19 -1.83 23.89
N TYR A 297 0.06 -1.41 24.08
CA TYR A 297 0.54 -0.09 23.72
C TYR A 297 1.76 -0.15 22.79
N GLN A 298 1.69 0.62 21.70
CA GLN A 298 2.79 0.81 20.74
C GLN A 298 3.52 2.13 21.06
N PRO A 299 4.69 2.09 21.72
CA PRO A 299 5.33 3.30 22.23
C PRO A 299 5.93 4.20 21.13
N TYR A 300 6.31 3.63 19.99
CA TYR A 300 6.93 4.39 18.91
C TYR A 300 5.93 5.18 18.08
N TRP A 301 4.68 4.71 18.02
CA TRP A 301 3.60 5.37 17.27
C TRP A 301 2.55 6.02 18.18
N ASP A 302 2.76 5.97 19.50
CA ASP A 302 1.83 6.50 20.50
C ASP A 302 0.39 6.02 20.29
N SER A 303 0.20 4.72 20.10
CA SER A 303 -1.06 4.10 19.69
C SER A 303 -1.36 2.83 20.49
N LYS A 304 -2.55 2.25 20.27
CA LYS A 304 -2.99 1.00 20.89
C LYS A 304 -2.85 -0.14 19.89
N LEU A 305 -2.49 -1.34 20.41
CA LEU A 305 -2.38 -2.58 19.65
C LEU A 305 -3.64 -3.42 19.83
N PHE A 306 -4.06 -4.12 18.78
CA PHE A 306 -5.16 -5.07 18.87
C PHE A 306 -4.74 -6.35 19.60
N ASP A 307 -5.68 -6.93 20.37
CA ASP A 307 -5.57 -8.29 20.87
C ASP A 307 -6.07 -9.29 19.81
N TYR A 308 -5.17 -9.72 18.94
CA TYR A 308 -5.50 -10.63 17.84
C TYR A 308 -5.90 -12.03 18.31
N GLY A 309 -5.67 -12.39 19.59
CA GLY A 309 -6.08 -13.66 20.18
C GLY A 309 -7.54 -13.68 20.63
N LYS A 310 -8.17 -12.51 20.79
CA LYS A 310 -9.57 -12.40 21.21
C LYS A 310 -10.52 -12.61 20.03
N ASP A 311 -11.46 -13.54 20.16
CA ASP A 311 -12.36 -13.94 19.08
C ASP A 311 -13.22 -12.79 18.54
N GLU A 312 -13.72 -11.94 19.43
CA GLU A 312 -14.54 -10.78 19.07
C GLU A 312 -13.72 -9.69 18.36
N VAL A 313 -12.44 -9.55 18.70
CA VAL A 313 -11.52 -8.64 18.01
C VAL A 313 -11.18 -9.17 16.61
N GLN A 314 -10.92 -10.47 16.49
CA GLN A 314 -10.75 -11.09 15.16
C GLN A 314 -12.01 -10.93 14.31
N HIS A 315 -13.20 -11.15 14.89
CA HIS A 315 -14.46 -10.96 14.20
C HIS A 315 -14.65 -9.50 13.73
N PHE A 316 -14.31 -8.52 14.59
CA PHE A 316 -14.34 -7.09 14.23
C PHE A 316 -13.42 -6.79 13.05
N LEU A 317 -12.17 -7.23 13.11
CA LEU A 317 -11.17 -6.97 12.07
C LEU A 317 -11.50 -7.70 10.76
N LEU A 318 -11.92 -8.97 10.82
CA LEU A 318 -12.34 -9.72 9.63
C LEU A 318 -13.60 -9.12 8.99
N SER A 319 -14.57 -8.69 9.82
CA SER A 319 -15.75 -7.98 9.34
C SER A 319 -15.39 -6.67 8.65
N ASN A 320 -14.39 -5.96 9.14
CA ASN A 320 -13.86 -4.76 8.52
C ASN A 320 -13.17 -5.04 7.17
N VAL A 321 -12.38 -6.11 7.08
CA VAL A 321 -11.81 -6.57 5.80
C VAL A 321 -12.92 -6.81 4.76
N LYS A 322 -13.96 -7.57 5.12
CA LYS A 322 -15.05 -7.84 4.18
C LYS A 322 -15.85 -6.58 3.84
N TYR A 323 -16.09 -5.69 4.81
CA TYR A 323 -16.89 -4.47 4.63
C TYR A 323 -16.41 -3.60 3.46
N TRP A 324 -15.12 -3.33 3.38
CA TRP A 324 -14.58 -2.50 2.32
C TRP A 324 -14.63 -3.17 0.93
N LEU A 325 -14.49 -4.51 0.88
CA LEU A 325 -14.68 -5.26 -0.38
C LEU A 325 -16.14 -5.30 -0.83
N ASP A 326 -17.06 -5.45 0.13
CA ASP A 326 -18.50 -5.65 -0.13
C ASP A 326 -19.21 -4.32 -0.40
N GLU A 327 -19.02 -3.32 0.46
CA GLU A 327 -19.73 -2.04 0.38
C GLU A 327 -19.10 -1.05 -0.60
N PHE A 328 -17.76 -1.09 -0.75
CA PHE A 328 -17.03 -0.12 -1.57
C PHE A 328 -16.36 -0.71 -2.81
N HIS A 329 -16.47 -2.02 -3.02
CA HIS A 329 -15.91 -2.74 -4.16
C HIS A 329 -14.40 -2.56 -4.34
N PHE A 330 -13.62 -2.35 -3.27
CA PHE A 330 -12.17 -2.35 -3.37
C PHE A 330 -11.65 -3.68 -3.95
N ASP A 331 -10.54 -3.61 -4.70
CA ASP A 331 -9.93 -4.76 -5.36
C ASP A 331 -8.78 -5.39 -4.57
N GLY A 332 -8.63 -5.00 -3.34
CA GLY A 332 -7.62 -5.55 -2.45
C GLY A 332 -7.05 -4.54 -1.46
N TYR A 333 -5.98 -4.98 -0.79
CA TYR A 333 -5.38 -4.27 0.32
C TYR A 333 -3.86 -4.24 0.27
N ARG A 334 -3.28 -3.15 0.72
CA ARG A 334 -1.96 -3.10 1.31
C ARG A 334 -2.15 -3.10 2.83
N PHE A 335 -1.68 -4.13 3.52
CA PHE A 335 -1.73 -4.20 4.98
C PHE A 335 -0.57 -3.42 5.56
N ASP A 336 -0.90 -2.36 6.29
CA ASP A 336 0.04 -1.46 6.96
C ASP A 336 0.69 -2.12 8.17
N GLY A 337 1.99 -1.89 8.36
CA GLY A 337 2.69 -2.24 9.58
C GLY A 337 2.71 -3.74 9.93
N VAL A 338 2.70 -4.64 8.97
CA VAL A 338 2.66 -6.09 9.20
C VAL A 338 3.81 -6.54 10.11
N THR A 339 5.03 -6.01 9.94
CA THR A 339 6.15 -6.32 10.84
C THR A 339 5.82 -5.97 12.29
N SER A 340 5.21 -4.81 12.53
CA SER A 340 4.79 -4.42 13.88
C SER A 340 3.71 -5.33 14.47
N MET A 341 2.86 -5.92 13.62
CA MET A 341 1.80 -6.85 14.07
C MET A 341 2.37 -8.19 14.51
N ILE A 342 3.26 -8.77 13.69
CA ILE A 342 3.69 -10.16 13.83
C ILE A 342 4.84 -10.37 14.82
N TYR A 343 5.35 -9.29 15.43
CA TYR A 343 6.38 -9.37 16.46
C TYR A 343 6.06 -8.51 17.69
N HIS A 344 6.24 -9.09 18.87
CA HIS A 344 6.07 -8.36 20.15
C HIS A 344 7.11 -7.24 20.34
N HIS A 345 8.26 -7.33 19.66
CA HIS A 345 9.28 -6.28 19.59
C HIS A 345 9.09 -5.32 18.41
N HIS A 346 7.98 -5.44 17.66
CA HIS A 346 7.59 -4.55 16.56
C HIS A 346 8.60 -4.39 15.42
N GLY A 347 9.52 -5.34 15.24
CA GLY A 347 10.57 -5.26 14.23
C GLY A 347 11.82 -4.51 14.65
N TYR A 348 11.93 -4.03 15.90
CA TYR A 348 13.10 -3.31 16.40
C TYR A 348 14.23 -4.24 16.90
N VAL A 349 14.44 -5.32 16.18
CA VAL A 349 15.57 -6.25 16.37
C VAL A 349 16.11 -6.64 14.99
N ASP A 350 17.39 -7.04 14.96
CA ASP A 350 17.98 -7.56 13.72
C ASP A 350 17.48 -8.98 13.43
N PHE A 351 17.12 -9.24 12.17
CA PHE A 351 16.72 -10.56 11.69
C PHE A 351 17.91 -11.31 11.09
N ASP A 352 18.93 -11.49 11.88
CA ASP A 352 20.25 -12.04 11.52
C ASP A 352 20.32 -13.56 11.57
N CYS A 353 19.33 -14.21 12.16
CA CYS A 353 19.26 -15.67 12.27
C CYS A 353 17.83 -16.19 12.12
N ARG A 354 17.71 -17.48 11.73
CA ARG A 354 16.43 -18.15 11.51
C ARG A 354 15.54 -18.16 12.75
N GLU A 355 16.11 -18.29 13.92
CA GLU A 355 15.40 -18.40 15.20
C GLU A 355 14.51 -17.18 15.46
N ARG A 356 14.90 -15.98 14.98
CA ARG A 356 14.12 -14.73 15.11
C ARG A 356 12.73 -14.80 14.48
N PHE A 357 12.55 -15.66 13.49
CA PHE A 357 11.25 -15.86 12.83
C PHE A 357 10.33 -16.87 13.54
N PHE A 358 10.83 -17.55 14.58
CA PHE A 358 10.13 -18.65 15.23
C PHE A 358 10.20 -18.65 16.76
N ASP A 359 10.92 -17.71 17.37
CA ASP A 359 11.08 -17.58 18.82
C ASP A 359 9.84 -16.96 19.51
N GLU A 360 9.97 -16.68 20.80
CA GLU A 360 8.89 -16.05 21.60
C GLU A 360 8.66 -14.57 21.25
N GLY A 361 9.50 -13.97 20.42
CA GLY A 361 9.27 -12.62 19.87
C GLY A 361 8.14 -12.57 18.85
N VAL A 362 7.72 -13.72 18.32
CA VAL A 362 6.68 -13.80 17.29
C VAL A 362 5.27 -13.75 17.91
N ASN A 363 4.45 -12.82 17.44
CA ASN A 363 3.02 -12.77 17.76
C ASN A 363 2.24 -13.77 16.91
N ARG A 364 2.03 -14.95 17.47
CA ARG A 364 1.40 -16.09 16.79
C ARG A 364 -0.08 -15.83 16.45
N ASP A 365 -0.77 -15.05 17.30
CA ASP A 365 -2.17 -14.69 17.08
C ASP A 365 -2.32 -13.72 15.90
N ALA A 366 -1.40 -12.76 15.76
CA ALA A 366 -1.36 -11.86 14.61
C ALA A 366 -1.11 -12.62 13.30
N LEU A 367 -0.21 -13.60 13.29
CA LEU A 367 0.02 -14.46 12.12
C LEU A 367 -1.24 -15.25 11.74
N THR A 368 -1.94 -15.81 12.74
CA THR A 368 -3.20 -16.54 12.53
C THR A 368 -4.26 -15.60 11.96
N TYR A 369 -4.40 -14.40 12.52
CA TYR A 369 -5.33 -13.37 12.03
C TYR A 369 -5.03 -13.00 10.56
N LEU A 370 -3.78 -12.72 10.21
CA LEU A 370 -3.39 -12.36 8.83
C LEU A 370 -3.67 -13.51 7.84
N THR A 371 -3.43 -14.76 8.26
CA THR A 371 -3.76 -15.94 7.45
C THR A 371 -5.27 -16.05 7.21
N LEU A 372 -6.09 -15.83 8.25
CA LEU A 372 -7.55 -15.77 8.14
C LEU A 372 -8.01 -14.61 7.24
N ALA A 373 -7.39 -13.43 7.35
CA ALA A 373 -7.72 -12.27 6.53
C ALA A 373 -7.44 -12.54 5.04
N ASN A 374 -6.29 -13.13 4.70
CA ASN A 374 -5.98 -13.53 3.33
C ASN A 374 -6.96 -14.59 2.81
N ARG A 375 -7.31 -15.60 3.64
CA ARG A 375 -8.31 -16.58 3.29
C ARG A 375 -9.66 -15.94 2.99
N LEU A 376 -10.13 -15.02 3.84
CA LEU A 376 -11.37 -14.29 3.67
C LEU A 376 -11.40 -13.47 2.38
N VAL A 377 -10.34 -12.72 2.11
CA VAL A 377 -10.25 -11.88 0.91
C VAL A 377 -10.40 -12.73 -0.34
N HIS A 378 -9.67 -13.83 -0.47
CA HIS A 378 -9.67 -14.67 -1.66
C HIS A 378 -10.93 -15.56 -1.77
N ASP A 379 -11.54 -15.96 -0.65
CA ASP A 379 -12.83 -16.67 -0.68
C ASP A 379 -13.99 -15.72 -1.09
N PHE A 380 -13.95 -14.46 -0.65
CA PHE A 380 -14.99 -13.49 -0.97
C PHE A 380 -14.81 -12.89 -2.36
N ARG A 381 -13.59 -12.48 -2.72
CA ARG A 381 -13.24 -11.88 -4.00
C ARG A 381 -11.94 -12.49 -4.54
N PRO A 382 -12.01 -13.61 -5.30
CA PRO A 382 -10.80 -14.32 -5.76
C PRO A 382 -9.83 -13.50 -6.59
N ALA A 383 -10.29 -12.43 -7.26
CA ALA A 383 -9.47 -11.52 -8.04
C ALA A 383 -8.82 -10.39 -7.21
N ALA A 384 -9.17 -10.27 -5.93
CA ALA A 384 -8.60 -9.26 -5.06
C ALA A 384 -7.14 -9.58 -4.71
N VAL A 385 -6.38 -8.52 -4.43
CA VAL A 385 -4.93 -8.59 -4.19
C VAL A 385 -4.63 -8.22 -2.74
N THR A 386 -3.72 -8.95 -2.11
CA THR A 386 -3.20 -8.61 -0.78
C THR A 386 -1.70 -8.37 -0.83
N ILE A 387 -1.26 -7.25 -0.27
CA ILE A 387 0.13 -6.80 -0.24
C ILE A 387 0.54 -6.61 1.23
N ALA A 388 1.61 -7.26 1.66
CA ALA A 388 2.16 -7.09 3.01
C ALA A 388 3.23 -6.01 3.04
N GLU A 389 3.10 -5.06 3.96
CA GLU A 389 4.22 -4.22 4.38
C GLU A 389 5.01 -4.96 5.47
N ASP A 390 5.98 -5.75 5.07
CA ASP A 390 6.85 -6.49 5.97
C ASP A 390 8.32 -6.32 5.59
N VAL A 391 9.11 -5.76 6.50
CA VAL A 391 10.56 -5.59 6.34
C VAL A 391 11.34 -6.79 6.87
N SER A 392 10.74 -7.62 7.72
CA SER A 392 11.45 -8.70 8.42
C SER A 392 11.87 -9.85 7.50
N GLY A 393 11.09 -10.11 6.45
CA GLY A 393 11.27 -11.29 5.60
C GLY A 393 10.70 -12.58 6.21
N MET A 394 9.62 -12.48 7.00
CA MET A 394 8.95 -13.64 7.60
C MET A 394 8.73 -14.76 6.58
N PRO A 395 9.27 -15.97 6.83
CA PRO A 395 9.10 -17.11 5.93
C PRO A 395 7.64 -17.47 5.68
N GLY A 396 7.29 -17.64 4.41
CA GLY A 396 5.95 -18.01 3.98
C GLY A 396 4.98 -16.86 3.83
N MET A 397 5.44 -15.59 3.90
CA MET A 397 4.56 -14.42 3.77
C MET A 397 3.69 -14.49 2.51
N CYS A 398 4.29 -14.78 1.35
CA CYS A 398 3.60 -14.88 0.06
C CYS A 398 3.45 -16.32 -0.45
N ILE A 399 3.58 -17.31 0.41
CA ILE A 399 3.32 -18.71 0.07
C ILE A 399 1.83 -19.01 0.29
N PRO A 400 1.20 -19.80 -0.58
CA PRO A 400 -0.20 -20.22 -0.40
C PRO A 400 -0.46 -20.85 0.97
N ILE A 401 -1.61 -20.58 1.54
CA ILE A 401 -2.01 -21.12 2.86
C ILE A 401 -1.98 -22.66 2.86
N ALA A 402 -2.45 -23.29 1.77
CA ALA A 402 -2.44 -24.74 1.63
C ALA A 402 -1.03 -25.35 1.67
N ASP A 403 -0.01 -24.57 1.36
CA ASP A 403 1.39 -24.99 1.38
C ASP A 403 2.09 -24.66 2.72
N GLY A 404 1.37 -24.10 3.68
CA GLY A 404 1.88 -23.70 5.00
C GLY A 404 2.29 -22.22 5.09
N GLY A 405 1.94 -21.41 4.09
CA GLY A 405 2.18 -19.97 4.05
C GLY A 405 1.11 -19.13 4.75
N ILE A 406 1.30 -17.80 4.73
CA ILE A 406 0.39 -16.80 5.29
C ILE A 406 -0.62 -16.32 4.23
N GLY A 407 -0.28 -16.45 2.95
CA GLY A 407 -1.20 -16.29 1.82
C GLY A 407 -1.31 -14.89 1.23
N PHE A 408 -0.39 -13.97 1.52
CA PHE A 408 -0.33 -12.70 0.78
C PHE A 408 0.06 -12.94 -0.69
N ASP A 409 -0.44 -12.11 -1.59
CA ASP A 409 -0.07 -12.17 -3.00
C ASP A 409 1.29 -11.53 -3.26
N TYR A 410 1.57 -10.42 -2.57
CA TYR A 410 2.79 -9.62 -2.71
C TYR A 410 3.32 -9.15 -1.37
N ARG A 411 4.60 -8.82 -1.38
CA ARG A 411 5.29 -8.10 -0.32
C ARG A 411 5.93 -6.83 -0.88
N LEU A 412 5.95 -5.73 -0.12
CA LEU A 412 6.67 -4.53 -0.53
C LEU A 412 8.19 -4.78 -0.51
N GLY A 413 8.88 -4.32 -1.55
CA GLY A 413 10.33 -4.42 -1.68
C GLY A 413 11.03 -3.29 -0.92
N MET A 414 10.88 -3.24 0.41
CA MET A 414 11.29 -2.12 1.26
C MET A 414 12.79 -1.83 1.26
N ALA A 415 13.62 -2.83 0.99
CA ALA A 415 15.07 -2.64 0.88
C ALA A 415 15.47 -1.77 -0.34
N ILE A 416 14.63 -1.69 -1.37
CA ILE A 416 14.93 -0.94 -2.60
C ILE A 416 14.95 0.58 -2.35
N PRO A 417 13.87 1.22 -1.83
CA PRO A 417 13.91 2.64 -1.54
C PRO A 417 14.93 3.01 -0.47
N ASP A 418 15.14 2.17 0.54
CA ASP A 418 16.16 2.39 1.58
C ASP A 418 17.56 2.42 0.97
N PHE A 419 17.85 1.52 0.03
CA PHE A 419 19.10 1.53 -0.73
C PHE A 419 19.26 2.83 -1.53
N TRP A 420 18.25 3.24 -2.30
CA TRP A 420 18.34 4.47 -3.09
C TRP A 420 18.54 5.72 -2.22
N ILE A 421 17.85 5.80 -1.06
CA ILE A 421 18.05 6.91 -0.13
C ILE A 421 19.48 6.95 0.41
N LYS A 422 19.99 5.79 0.84
CA LYS A 422 21.36 5.67 1.34
C LYS A 422 22.37 6.10 0.27
N GLU A 423 22.27 5.54 -0.94
CA GLU A 423 23.16 5.88 -2.05
C GLU A 423 23.13 7.38 -2.38
N LEU A 424 21.94 7.97 -2.49
CA LEU A 424 21.79 9.38 -2.83
C LEU A 424 22.22 10.34 -1.72
N LYS A 425 22.22 9.88 -0.48
CA LYS A 425 22.53 10.70 0.70
C LYS A 425 24.01 10.61 1.10
N GLU A 426 24.59 9.43 1.00
CA GLU A 426 25.88 9.09 1.62
C GLU A 426 26.99 8.84 0.60
N VAL A 427 26.65 8.47 -0.65
CA VAL A 427 27.64 8.03 -1.63
C VAL A 427 27.58 8.89 -2.89
N PRO A 428 28.68 9.57 -3.30
CA PRO A 428 28.74 10.21 -4.61
C PRO A 428 28.49 9.20 -5.74
N ASP A 429 27.80 9.60 -6.81
CA ASP A 429 27.42 8.67 -7.90
C ASP A 429 28.63 8.11 -8.66
N GLU A 430 29.79 8.76 -8.60
CA GLU A 430 31.05 8.24 -9.11
C GLU A 430 31.54 6.98 -8.36
N GLU A 431 31.12 6.81 -7.09
CA GLU A 431 31.54 5.72 -6.19
C GLU A 431 30.50 4.59 -6.10
N TRP A 432 29.31 4.74 -6.71
CA TRP A 432 28.28 3.72 -6.65
C TRP A 432 28.77 2.36 -7.15
N ASN A 433 28.48 1.31 -6.37
CA ASN A 433 28.87 -0.05 -6.69
C ASN A 433 27.73 -0.77 -7.45
N ILE A 434 27.97 -1.15 -8.71
CA ILE A 434 26.94 -1.77 -9.53
C ILE A 434 26.61 -3.21 -9.11
N TRP A 435 27.52 -3.92 -8.43
CA TRP A 435 27.24 -5.23 -7.88
C TRP A 435 26.32 -5.15 -6.66
N GLU A 436 26.57 -4.19 -5.75
CA GLU A 436 25.68 -3.93 -4.61
C GLU A 436 24.29 -3.51 -5.09
N MET A 437 24.24 -2.62 -6.07
CA MET A 437 22.98 -2.22 -6.72
C MET A 437 22.22 -3.41 -7.31
N TRP A 438 22.91 -4.27 -8.05
CA TRP A 438 22.30 -5.47 -8.63
C TRP A 438 21.77 -6.41 -7.54
N ASP A 439 22.57 -6.65 -6.49
CA ASP A 439 22.22 -7.57 -5.42
C ASP A 439 20.97 -7.09 -4.68
N VAL A 440 20.91 -5.83 -4.26
CA VAL A 440 19.72 -5.29 -3.59
C VAL A 440 18.47 -5.36 -4.47
N MET A 441 18.61 -5.07 -5.77
CA MET A 441 17.46 -5.11 -6.70
C MET A 441 16.96 -6.52 -6.97
N THR A 442 17.82 -7.54 -6.93
CA THR A 442 17.49 -8.90 -7.35
C THR A 442 17.47 -9.94 -6.24
N ASN A 443 18.01 -9.64 -5.06
CA ASN A 443 18.04 -10.54 -3.92
C ASN A 443 16.65 -10.65 -3.28
N ARG A 444 15.89 -11.62 -3.72
CA ARG A 444 14.54 -11.90 -3.24
C ARG A 444 14.40 -13.35 -2.83
N LEU A 445 13.57 -13.60 -1.83
CA LEU A 445 13.21 -14.96 -1.46
C LEU A 445 12.51 -15.66 -2.63
N PRO A 446 12.83 -16.92 -2.92
CA PRO A 446 12.13 -17.70 -3.94
C PRO A 446 10.62 -17.69 -3.69
N GLU A 447 9.85 -17.64 -4.78
CA GLU A 447 8.38 -17.66 -4.76
C GLU A 447 7.70 -16.44 -4.07
N VAL A 448 8.44 -15.47 -3.54
CA VAL A 448 7.90 -14.23 -2.97
C VAL A 448 7.77 -13.18 -4.05
N LYS A 449 6.54 -12.87 -4.44
CA LYS A 449 6.27 -11.76 -5.35
C LYS A 449 6.46 -10.43 -4.63
N THR A 450 7.21 -9.54 -5.24
CA THR A 450 7.60 -8.26 -4.66
C THR A 450 7.03 -7.09 -5.47
N VAL A 451 6.53 -6.08 -4.77
CA VAL A 451 6.21 -4.77 -5.35
C VAL A 451 7.47 -3.91 -5.26
N ALA A 452 8.07 -3.61 -6.41
CA ALA A 452 9.25 -2.76 -6.49
C ALA A 452 8.86 -1.27 -6.49
N TYR A 453 9.64 -0.44 -5.81
CA TYR A 453 9.45 1.02 -5.84
C TYR A 453 10.74 1.73 -5.44
N ALA A 454 10.98 2.91 -6.02
CA ALA A 454 12.11 3.74 -5.67
C ALA A 454 11.77 4.70 -4.52
N GLU A 455 10.50 5.09 -4.41
CA GLU A 455 9.97 5.99 -3.39
C GLU A 455 8.48 5.72 -3.18
N SER A 456 8.04 5.66 -1.92
CA SER A 456 6.64 5.68 -1.50
C SER A 456 6.36 6.95 -0.67
N HIS A 457 5.18 7.01 -0.05
CA HIS A 457 4.88 8.09 0.89
C HIS A 457 5.87 8.14 2.07
N ASP A 458 6.35 7.01 2.58
CA ASP A 458 7.26 6.96 3.73
C ASP A 458 8.55 7.77 3.49
N GLN A 459 9.14 7.64 2.31
CA GLN A 459 10.35 8.37 1.96
C GLN A 459 10.08 9.84 1.68
N ALA A 460 8.89 10.16 1.14
CA ALA A 460 8.52 11.51 0.74
C ALA A 460 7.92 12.35 1.87
N LEU A 461 7.42 11.73 2.95
CA LEU A 461 6.64 12.41 4.01
C LEU A 461 7.38 12.58 5.33
N VAL A 462 8.23 11.66 5.73
CA VAL A 462 8.77 11.60 7.11
C VAL A 462 9.99 12.52 7.30
N GLY A 463 9.87 13.78 6.87
CA GLY A 463 10.89 14.80 7.10
C GLY A 463 12.11 14.66 6.19
N ASP A 464 12.00 13.85 5.17
CA ASP A 464 13.05 13.65 4.20
C ASP A 464 12.71 14.25 2.82
N LYS A 465 13.63 14.19 1.88
CA LYS A 465 13.51 14.78 0.55
C LYS A 465 13.00 13.75 -0.46
N THR A 466 12.22 14.20 -1.45
CA THR A 466 11.90 13.35 -2.62
C THR A 466 13.18 12.91 -3.34
N LEU A 467 13.09 11.80 -4.07
CA LEU A 467 14.16 11.31 -4.93
C LEU A 467 14.70 12.41 -5.87
N ALA A 468 13.79 13.15 -6.52
CA ALA A 468 14.14 14.25 -7.40
C ALA A 468 14.89 15.36 -6.66
N PHE A 469 14.41 15.75 -5.48
CA PHE A 469 15.03 16.81 -4.70
C PHE A 469 16.38 16.38 -4.09
N ARG A 470 16.57 15.09 -3.77
CA ARG A 470 17.89 14.60 -3.38
C ARG A 470 18.90 14.70 -4.49
N LEU A 471 18.49 14.41 -5.73
CA LEU A 471 19.35 14.47 -6.90
C LEU A 471 19.71 15.89 -7.34
N MET A 472 18.80 16.85 -7.19
CA MET A 472 18.89 18.17 -7.83
C MET A 472 18.84 19.34 -6.84
N ASP A 473 18.36 19.11 -5.60
CA ASP A 473 18.25 20.08 -4.51
C ASP A 473 17.64 21.43 -4.96
N LYS A 474 18.08 22.51 -4.36
CA LYS A 474 17.62 23.89 -4.63
C LYS A 474 17.72 24.32 -6.09
N GLU A 475 18.57 23.67 -6.88
CA GLU A 475 18.67 23.95 -8.32
C GLU A 475 17.34 23.77 -9.04
N MET A 476 16.44 22.91 -8.53
CA MET A 476 15.10 22.72 -9.08
C MET A 476 14.25 23.99 -9.04
N TYR A 477 14.51 24.92 -8.15
CA TYR A 477 13.75 26.18 -8.07
C TYR A 477 14.19 27.21 -9.11
N TYR A 478 15.39 27.06 -9.69
CA TYR A 478 16.00 28.08 -10.55
C TYR A 478 16.25 27.60 -11.98
N HIS A 479 16.45 26.30 -12.21
CA HIS A 479 16.95 25.75 -13.47
C HIS A 479 16.10 24.63 -14.08
N MET A 480 14.85 24.50 -13.66
CA MET A 480 13.92 23.52 -14.28
C MET A 480 13.23 24.04 -15.54
N ASP A 481 13.49 25.26 -16.00
CA ASP A 481 13.08 25.69 -17.33
C ASP A 481 13.96 25.04 -18.41
N ARG A 482 13.39 24.84 -19.61
CA ARG A 482 14.06 24.12 -20.70
C ARG A 482 15.22 24.88 -21.33
N ALA A 483 15.29 26.22 -21.11
CA ALA A 483 16.34 27.08 -21.65
C ALA A 483 17.55 27.20 -20.72
N SER A 484 17.37 26.88 -19.44
CA SER A 484 18.46 26.92 -18.45
C SER A 484 19.47 25.80 -18.68
N GLU A 485 20.75 26.11 -18.48
CA GLU A 485 21.84 25.16 -18.45
C GLU A 485 22.27 24.92 -17.00
N SER A 486 22.17 23.69 -16.53
CA SER A 486 22.63 23.28 -15.21
C SER A 486 23.08 21.82 -15.24
N ILE A 487 24.36 21.60 -14.96
CA ILE A 487 24.93 20.25 -14.89
C ILE A 487 24.27 19.43 -13.76
N VAL A 488 23.86 20.08 -12.69
CA VAL A 488 23.16 19.41 -11.56
C VAL A 488 21.80 18.90 -12.01
N ILE A 489 21.02 19.72 -12.73
CA ILE A 489 19.73 19.32 -13.27
C ILE A 489 19.88 18.22 -14.32
N ASP A 490 20.81 18.37 -15.27
CA ASP A 490 21.03 17.37 -16.31
C ASP A 490 21.45 16.02 -15.72
N ARG A 491 22.39 16.03 -14.76
CA ARG A 491 22.78 14.83 -13.99
C ARG A 491 21.60 14.23 -13.23
N GLY A 492 20.88 15.06 -12.47
CA GLY A 492 19.78 14.60 -11.63
C GLY A 492 18.65 13.98 -12.44
N MET A 493 18.29 14.59 -13.58
CA MET A 493 17.27 14.04 -14.49
C MET A 493 17.72 12.72 -15.12
N ALA A 494 18.99 12.60 -15.51
CA ALA A 494 19.51 11.36 -16.06
C ALA A 494 19.43 10.21 -15.04
N LEU A 495 19.91 10.45 -13.83
CA LEU A 495 19.88 9.47 -12.73
C LEU A 495 18.46 9.13 -12.27
N HIS A 496 17.57 10.12 -12.18
CA HIS A 496 16.16 9.89 -11.83
C HIS A 496 15.50 8.89 -12.80
N LYS A 497 15.69 9.07 -14.10
CA LYS A 497 15.17 8.15 -15.11
C LYS A 497 15.79 6.76 -14.99
N MET A 498 17.11 6.68 -14.79
CA MET A 498 17.84 5.42 -14.67
C MET A 498 17.42 4.64 -13.42
N ILE A 499 17.32 5.30 -12.25
CA ILE A 499 16.87 4.69 -10.99
C ILE A 499 15.50 4.06 -11.17
N ARG A 500 14.55 4.77 -11.77
CA ARG A 500 13.19 4.27 -11.98
C ARG A 500 13.15 3.10 -12.93
N LEU A 501 13.88 3.17 -14.04
CA LEU A 501 13.97 2.07 -15.01
C LEU A 501 14.65 0.84 -14.39
N MET A 502 15.70 1.01 -13.61
CA MET A 502 16.37 -0.09 -12.90
C MET A 502 15.39 -0.75 -11.92
N THR A 503 14.71 0.04 -11.10
CA THR A 503 13.76 -0.45 -10.10
C THR A 503 12.64 -1.27 -10.73
N ILE A 504 11.97 -0.76 -11.76
CA ILE A 504 10.85 -1.47 -12.40
C ILE A 504 11.29 -2.71 -13.16
N SER A 505 12.50 -2.72 -13.72
CA SER A 505 12.98 -3.83 -14.56
C SER A 505 13.63 -4.97 -13.77
N THR A 506 14.01 -4.75 -12.51
CA THR A 506 14.71 -5.76 -11.70
C THR A 506 14.08 -6.04 -10.34
N GLY A 507 13.34 -5.09 -9.78
CA GLY A 507 12.94 -5.10 -8.38
C GLY A 507 11.75 -6.00 -8.01
N GLY A 508 10.98 -6.55 -8.94
CA GLY A 508 9.82 -7.37 -8.58
C GLY A 508 8.87 -7.73 -9.70
N GLN A 509 7.71 -8.24 -9.33
CA GLN A 509 6.61 -8.65 -10.21
C GLN A 509 5.47 -7.64 -10.26
N ALA A 510 5.57 -6.57 -9.47
CA ALA A 510 4.71 -5.40 -9.48
C ALA A 510 5.55 -4.14 -9.27
N TYR A 511 4.99 -2.99 -9.59
CA TYR A 511 5.67 -1.70 -9.45
C TYR A 511 4.75 -0.68 -8.82
N LEU A 512 5.30 0.15 -7.92
CA LEU A 512 4.58 1.26 -7.28
C LEU A 512 5.29 2.59 -7.56
N ASN A 513 4.50 3.60 -7.87
CA ASN A 513 4.92 5.00 -7.97
C ASN A 513 4.09 5.85 -7.00
N PHE A 514 4.75 6.66 -6.19
CA PHE A 514 4.08 7.64 -5.34
C PHE A 514 3.74 8.90 -6.15
N MET A 515 2.58 9.48 -5.90
CA MET A 515 2.04 10.65 -6.63
C MET A 515 3.03 11.80 -6.73
N GLY A 516 3.33 12.22 -7.95
CA GLY A 516 4.29 13.29 -8.27
C GLY A 516 5.69 12.80 -8.60
N ASN A 517 6.06 11.58 -8.19
CA ASN A 517 7.39 11.04 -8.42
C ASN A 517 7.66 10.80 -9.91
N GLU A 518 6.62 10.45 -10.67
CA GLU A 518 6.68 10.21 -12.12
C GLU A 518 7.17 11.42 -12.92
N PHE A 519 6.89 12.64 -12.45
CA PHE A 519 7.39 13.86 -13.09
C PHE A 519 8.46 14.59 -12.29
N GLY A 520 8.94 13.99 -11.18
CA GLY A 520 9.98 14.57 -10.34
C GLY A 520 9.52 15.78 -9.54
N HIS A 521 8.33 15.71 -8.91
CA HIS A 521 7.85 16.80 -8.05
C HIS A 521 8.92 17.18 -7.03
N PRO A 522 9.27 18.48 -6.89
CA PRO A 522 10.46 18.90 -6.13
C PRO A 522 10.29 18.73 -4.61
N GLU A 523 9.06 18.79 -4.13
CA GLU A 523 8.78 18.91 -2.70
C GLU A 523 8.21 17.59 -2.15
N GLY A 524 8.71 17.17 -0.99
CA GLY A 524 8.05 16.21 -0.12
C GLY A 524 6.72 16.77 0.38
N ILE A 525 5.90 15.95 1.02
CA ILE A 525 4.67 16.41 1.66
C ILE A 525 4.98 16.79 3.10
N ASP A 526 4.68 18.04 3.47
CA ASP A 526 4.62 18.51 4.86
C ASP A 526 3.18 18.95 5.15
N PHE A 527 2.54 18.32 6.11
CA PHE A 527 1.16 18.57 6.47
C PHE A 527 1.02 19.83 7.35
N PRO A 528 -0.19 20.44 7.40
CA PRO A 528 -0.45 21.58 8.27
C PRO A 528 -0.19 21.25 9.74
N ARG A 529 0.72 21.98 10.36
CA ARG A 529 1.12 21.84 11.78
C ARG A 529 1.56 23.20 12.33
N GLU A 530 1.68 23.31 13.65
CA GLU A 530 2.08 24.55 14.30
C GLU A 530 3.43 25.08 13.74
N GLY A 531 4.40 24.19 13.54
CA GLY A 531 5.75 24.54 13.08
C GLY A 531 5.82 25.14 11.65
N ASN A 532 4.77 24.96 10.82
CA ASN A 532 4.67 25.57 9.49
C ASN A 532 3.49 26.55 9.36
N GLY A 533 2.94 27.03 10.50
CA GLY A 533 1.82 27.97 10.52
C GLY A 533 0.52 27.39 9.97
N TRP A 534 0.32 26.10 10.07
CA TRP A 534 -0.85 25.35 9.55
C TRP A 534 -1.02 25.46 8.03
N SER A 535 0.10 25.62 7.32
CA SER A 535 0.13 25.80 5.86
C SER A 535 -0.15 24.51 5.10
N TYR A 536 -0.97 24.60 4.05
CA TYR A 536 -1.20 23.54 3.07
C TYR A 536 -0.26 23.63 1.86
N ALA A 537 0.67 24.57 1.83
CA ALA A 537 1.53 24.81 0.66
C ALA A 537 2.28 23.55 0.20
N HIS A 538 2.72 22.71 1.15
CA HIS A 538 3.41 21.45 0.88
C HIS A 538 2.51 20.20 1.06
N ALA A 539 1.22 20.37 1.34
CA ALA A 539 0.24 19.28 1.46
C ALA A 539 -0.58 19.14 0.17
N ARG A 540 0.09 19.17 -0.97
CA ARG A 540 -0.51 19.14 -2.32
C ARG A 540 0.47 18.60 -3.36
N ARG A 541 -0.03 18.37 -4.58
CA ARG A 541 0.80 18.10 -5.77
C ARG A 541 0.54 19.14 -6.84
N GLN A 542 1.61 19.76 -7.35
CA GLN A 542 1.56 20.85 -8.32
C GLN A 542 1.58 20.28 -9.75
N TRP A 543 0.44 19.82 -10.24
CA TRP A 543 0.25 19.28 -11.59
C TRP A 543 0.56 20.28 -12.70
N SER A 544 0.49 21.58 -12.41
CA SER A 544 0.90 22.64 -13.34
C SER A 544 2.36 22.52 -13.74
N LEU A 545 3.25 22.05 -12.86
CA LEU A 545 4.65 21.81 -13.18
C LEU A 545 4.78 20.75 -14.29
N ALA A 546 4.08 19.62 -14.15
CA ALA A 546 4.09 18.55 -15.15
C ALA A 546 3.46 18.95 -16.49
N LYS A 547 2.47 19.86 -16.47
CA LYS A 547 1.74 20.31 -17.67
C LYS A 547 2.41 21.48 -18.38
N ASN A 548 3.33 22.18 -17.73
CA ASN A 548 4.00 23.34 -18.30
C ASN A 548 5.06 22.92 -19.30
N GLY A 549 4.79 23.17 -20.60
CA GLY A 549 5.70 22.85 -21.72
C GLY A 549 7.02 23.61 -21.72
N PHE A 550 7.20 24.66 -20.91
CA PHE A 550 8.47 25.38 -20.76
C PHE A 550 9.36 24.77 -19.66
N LEU A 551 8.82 23.86 -18.84
CA LEU A 551 9.53 23.22 -17.74
C LEU A 551 9.96 21.78 -18.11
N ARG A 552 11.00 21.32 -17.45
CA ARG A 552 11.62 19.99 -17.66
C ARG A 552 10.84 18.84 -17.00
N TYR A 553 9.92 19.14 -16.07
CA TYR A 553 9.11 18.13 -15.39
C TYR A 553 8.33 17.23 -16.36
N SER A 554 7.81 17.82 -17.45
CA SER A 554 7.12 17.04 -18.48
C SER A 554 8.00 16.01 -19.17
N TRP A 555 9.31 16.23 -19.28
CA TRP A 555 10.25 15.25 -19.84
C TRP A 555 10.38 14.01 -18.96
N LEU A 556 10.39 14.20 -17.63
CA LEU A 556 10.39 13.08 -16.68
C LEU A 556 9.09 12.29 -16.75
N GLY A 557 7.94 12.99 -16.76
CA GLY A 557 6.63 12.36 -16.91
C GLY A 557 6.45 11.62 -18.25
N ASP A 558 6.99 12.15 -19.33
CA ASP A 558 6.96 11.49 -20.65
C ASP A 558 7.85 10.23 -20.68
N PHE A 559 8.98 10.27 -19.97
CA PHE A 559 9.81 9.08 -19.80
C PHE A 559 9.08 8.01 -18.98
N ASP A 560 8.42 8.39 -17.87
CA ASP A 560 7.65 7.47 -17.05
C ASP A 560 6.59 6.73 -17.89
N LYS A 561 5.79 7.46 -18.67
CA LYS A 561 4.80 6.87 -19.57
C LYS A 561 5.40 5.90 -20.58
N ALA A 562 6.55 6.27 -21.16
CA ALA A 562 7.23 5.42 -22.12
C ALA A 562 7.78 4.15 -21.47
N MET A 563 8.32 4.26 -20.26
CA MET A 563 8.80 3.15 -19.44
C MET A 563 7.66 2.19 -19.08
N ILE A 564 6.54 2.68 -18.54
CA ILE A 564 5.36 1.90 -18.20
C ILE A 564 4.81 1.18 -19.44
N LYS A 565 4.70 1.90 -20.56
CA LYS A 565 4.24 1.33 -21.84
C LYS A 565 5.14 0.20 -22.33
N LEU A 566 6.47 0.36 -22.25
CA LEU A 566 7.43 -0.66 -22.63
C LEU A 566 7.29 -1.90 -21.76
N VAL A 567 7.28 -1.70 -20.43
CA VAL A 567 7.19 -2.79 -19.45
C VAL A 567 5.90 -3.61 -19.63
N LYS A 568 4.77 -2.93 -19.85
CA LYS A 568 3.48 -3.61 -20.15
C LYS A 568 3.52 -4.36 -21.48
N ARG A 569 4.02 -3.71 -22.54
CA ARG A 569 4.05 -4.29 -23.89
C ARG A 569 4.85 -5.58 -23.95
N TYR A 570 5.95 -5.63 -23.25
CA TYR A 570 6.89 -6.76 -23.27
C TYR A 570 6.79 -7.65 -22.03
N LYS A 571 5.78 -7.39 -21.17
CA LYS A 571 5.45 -8.22 -19.97
C LYS A 571 6.66 -8.43 -19.03
N VAL A 572 7.46 -7.38 -18.82
CA VAL A 572 8.71 -7.46 -18.05
C VAL A 572 8.45 -7.92 -16.62
N LEU A 573 7.35 -7.48 -15.98
CA LEU A 573 7.00 -7.88 -14.62
C LEU A 573 6.38 -9.29 -14.52
N GLU A 574 6.00 -9.90 -15.65
CA GLU A 574 5.49 -11.29 -15.69
C GLU A 574 6.64 -12.31 -15.76
N ASP A 575 7.81 -11.91 -16.28
CA ASP A 575 9.01 -12.72 -16.27
C ASP A 575 9.68 -12.64 -14.89
N SER A 576 9.89 -13.78 -14.26
CA SER A 576 10.32 -13.83 -12.85
C SER A 576 11.74 -13.34 -12.62
N TYR A 577 12.60 -13.32 -13.65
CA TYR A 577 14.03 -13.10 -13.48
C TYR A 577 14.64 -12.18 -14.53
N ALA A 578 15.41 -11.19 -14.04
CA ALA A 578 16.40 -10.50 -14.85
C ALA A 578 17.66 -11.37 -14.95
N TRP A 579 18.07 -11.72 -16.17
CA TRP A 579 19.27 -12.50 -16.39
C TRP A 579 20.49 -11.60 -16.53
N ASN A 580 21.38 -11.62 -15.54
CA ASN A 580 22.65 -10.93 -15.59
C ASN A 580 23.52 -11.51 -16.73
N LEU A 581 23.96 -10.64 -17.63
CA LEU A 581 24.83 -11.00 -18.75
C LEU A 581 26.26 -10.47 -18.58
N ALA A 582 26.40 -9.25 -18.05
CA ALA A 582 27.71 -8.65 -17.79
C ALA A 582 27.62 -7.55 -16.70
N MET A 583 28.66 -7.49 -15.89
CA MET A 583 28.86 -6.48 -14.86
C MET A 583 30.29 -5.95 -14.96
N ASP A 584 30.46 -4.78 -15.57
CA ASP A 584 31.76 -4.11 -15.73
C ASP A 584 31.91 -2.97 -14.74
N GLU A 585 32.41 -3.28 -13.55
CA GLU A 585 32.58 -2.31 -12.47
C GLU A 585 33.52 -1.16 -12.84
N CYS A 586 34.54 -1.41 -13.68
CA CYS A 586 35.49 -0.37 -14.10
C CYS A 586 34.80 0.71 -14.97
N ASN A 587 33.89 0.30 -15.84
CA ASN A 587 33.15 1.20 -16.71
C ASN A 587 31.73 1.47 -16.16
N LYS A 588 31.39 0.98 -14.94
CA LYS A 588 30.08 1.12 -14.31
C LYS A 588 28.94 0.68 -15.22
N THR A 589 29.18 -0.38 -16.03
CA THR A 589 28.21 -0.87 -17.01
C THR A 589 27.59 -2.19 -16.57
N MET A 590 26.26 -2.20 -16.53
CA MET A 590 25.43 -3.34 -16.15
C MET A 590 24.61 -3.77 -17.38
N VAL A 591 24.64 -5.07 -17.70
CA VAL A 591 23.90 -5.65 -18.81
C VAL A 591 23.08 -6.84 -18.34
N PHE A 592 21.78 -6.82 -18.59
CA PHE A 592 20.89 -7.93 -18.28
C PHE A 592 19.75 -8.05 -19.29
N SER A 593 19.08 -9.18 -19.29
CA SER A 593 17.96 -9.42 -20.20
C SER A 593 16.68 -9.83 -19.46
N HIS A 594 15.56 -9.43 -20.06
CA HIS A 594 14.22 -9.95 -19.79
C HIS A 594 13.60 -10.41 -21.11
N GLY A 595 13.42 -11.71 -21.27
CA GLY A 595 12.89 -12.27 -22.53
C GLY A 595 13.68 -11.80 -23.76
N ASN A 596 13.04 -11.06 -24.66
CA ASN A 596 13.69 -10.50 -25.84
C ASN A 596 14.23 -9.07 -25.66
N LEU A 597 14.14 -8.52 -24.46
CA LEU A 597 14.70 -7.21 -24.14
C LEU A 597 16.09 -7.35 -23.53
N LEU A 598 16.99 -6.49 -23.98
CA LEU A 598 18.33 -6.31 -23.42
C LEU A 598 18.39 -4.93 -22.79
N PHE A 599 18.74 -4.87 -21.52
CA PHE A 599 18.92 -3.64 -20.76
C PHE A 599 20.41 -3.37 -20.59
N VAL A 600 20.84 -2.16 -20.95
CA VAL A 600 22.22 -1.70 -20.79
C VAL A 600 22.22 -0.40 -20.01
N PHE A 601 22.78 -0.44 -18.80
CA PHE A 601 22.94 0.72 -17.92
C PHE A 601 24.41 1.10 -17.85
N ASN A 602 24.75 2.33 -18.18
CA ASN A 602 26.06 2.90 -17.95
C ASN A 602 25.94 3.98 -16.85
N TRP A 603 26.29 3.61 -15.65
CA TRP A 603 26.25 4.50 -14.46
C TRP A 603 27.48 5.41 -14.35
N HIS A 604 28.50 5.22 -15.24
CA HIS A 604 29.72 6.02 -15.19
C HIS A 604 29.42 7.50 -15.46
N PRO A 605 29.94 8.43 -14.62
CA PRO A 605 29.62 9.85 -14.70
C PRO A 605 30.04 10.50 -16.04
N THR A 606 31.13 10.04 -16.66
CA THR A 606 31.73 10.72 -17.82
C THR A 606 32.15 9.79 -18.97
N ALA A 607 32.40 8.50 -18.69
CA ALA A 607 32.94 7.61 -19.73
C ALA A 607 31.86 7.17 -20.72
N SER A 608 31.99 7.65 -21.96
CA SER A 608 31.25 7.17 -23.12
C SER A 608 32.20 6.37 -24.02
N ILE A 609 31.88 5.11 -24.28
CA ILE A 609 32.79 4.16 -24.88
C ILE A 609 32.26 3.77 -26.26
N PRO A 610 32.94 4.15 -27.36
CA PRO A 610 32.60 3.70 -28.71
C PRO A 610 32.94 2.23 -28.88
N ASP A 611 32.20 1.54 -29.74
CA ASP A 611 32.39 0.13 -30.06
C ASP A 611 32.47 -0.79 -28.82
N TYR A 612 31.75 -0.43 -27.77
CA TYR A 612 31.69 -1.22 -26.54
C TYR A 612 31.06 -2.59 -26.83
N GLU A 613 31.83 -3.63 -26.63
CA GLU A 613 31.43 -5.00 -26.85
C GLU A 613 30.78 -5.57 -25.63
N LEU A 614 29.58 -6.16 -25.75
CA LEU A 614 28.85 -6.75 -24.66
C LEU A 614 28.15 -8.04 -25.08
N PRO A 615 28.03 -9.04 -24.17
CA PRO A 615 27.35 -10.28 -24.44
C PRO A 615 25.84 -10.07 -24.53
N VAL A 616 25.20 -10.89 -25.33
CA VAL A 616 23.75 -10.95 -25.46
C VAL A 616 23.25 -12.38 -25.27
N GLN A 617 21.99 -12.53 -24.84
CA GLN A 617 21.44 -13.83 -24.52
C GLN A 617 21.34 -14.80 -25.71
N ALA A 618 21.10 -14.28 -26.90
CA ALA A 618 20.92 -15.09 -28.09
C ALA A 618 21.28 -14.34 -29.38
N PRO A 619 21.69 -15.05 -30.46
CA PRO A 619 21.96 -14.43 -31.76
C PRO A 619 20.72 -13.68 -32.28
N GLY A 620 20.99 -12.59 -33.02
CA GLY A 620 19.92 -11.79 -33.63
C GLY A 620 20.33 -10.36 -33.91
N LYS A 621 19.35 -9.59 -34.35
CA LYS A 621 19.45 -8.15 -34.54
C LYS A 621 18.85 -7.43 -33.31
N TYR A 622 19.58 -6.52 -32.72
CA TYR A 622 19.18 -5.73 -31.57
C TYR A 622 18.93 -4.28 -31.99
N VAL A 623 17.74 -3.75 -31.69
CA VAL A 623 17.37 -2.38 -32.03
C VAL A 623 16.92 -1.65 -30.74
N PRO A 624 17.37 -0.40 -30.50
CA PRO A 624 16.96 0.36 -29.32
C PRO A 624 15.46 0.68 -29.42
N VAL A 625 14.75 0.52 -28.31
CA VAL A 625 13.31 0.79 -28.21
C VAL A 625 12.98 1.83 -27.13
N LEU A 626 13.91 2.09 -26.21
CA LEU A 626 13.83 3.14 -25.20
C LEU A 626 15.24 3.53 -24.77
N SER A 627 15.52 4.83 -24.67
CA SER A 627 16.74 5.32 -24.02
C SER A 627 16.42 6.51 -23.11
N THR A 628 17.03 6.55 -21.94
CA THR A 628 16.94 7.72 -21.03
C THR A 628 17.53 8.98 -21.64
N ASP A 629 18.37 8.85 -22.70
CA ASP A 629 19.07 9.93 -23.38
C ASP A 629 18.33 10.49 -24.61
N GLU A 630 17.11 10.02 -24.88
CA GLU A 630 16.33 10.57 -26.00
C GLU A 630 15.95 12.04 -25.75
N ARG A 631 16.00 12.86 -26.81
CA ARG A 631 15.66 14.30 -26.73
C ARG A 631 14.26 14.56 -26.19
N ARG A 632 13.30 13.70 -26.52
CA ARG A 632 11.91 13.82 -26.02
C ARG A 632 11.81 13.71 -24.50
N PHE A 633 12.84 13.18 -23.84
CA PHE A 633 12.96 13.06 -22.37
C PHE A 633 14.03 13.99 -21.79
N GLY A 634 14.43 15.03 -22.54
CA GLY A 634 15.45 15.98 -22.13
C GLY A 634 16.88 15.45 -22.17
N GLY A 635 17.11 14.35 -22.88
CA GLY A 635 18.45 13.82 -23.14
C GLY A 635 19.16 14.46 -24.32
N GLN A 636 20.40 14.05 -24.55
CA GLN A 636 21.27 14.59 -25.59
C GLN A 636 21.17 13.85 -26.93
N GLN A 637 20.49 12.68 -26.95
CA GLN A 637 20.36 11.83 -28.13
C GLN A 637 21.72 11.41 -28.71
N ARG A 638 22.65 10.99 -27.88
CA ARG A 638 23.98 10.55 -28.28
C ARG A 638 24.00 9.20 -29.03
N GLN A 639 22.93 8.40 -28.80
CA GLN A 639 22.71 7.16 -29.57
C GLN A 639 21.60 7.35 -30.60
N ALA A 640 21.77 6.72 -31.77
CA ALA A 640 20.74 6.68 -32.79
C ALA A 640 19.69 5.60 -32.47
N MET A 641 18.42 6.01 -32.31
CA MET A 641 17.33 5.09 -31.97
C MET A 641 16.88 4.18 -33.14
N ASP A 642 17.36 4.41 -34.33
CA ASP A 642 17.16 3.60 -35.53
C ASP A 642 18.37 2.69 -35.87
N ALA A 643 19.41 2.72 -35.03
CA ALA A 643 20.60 1.88 -35.24
C ALA A 643 20.27 0.39 -35.09
N GLU A 644 20.81 -0.43 -35.95
CA GLU A 644 20.71 -1.88 -35.91
C GLU A 644 22.02 -2.50 -35.47
N HIS A 645 22.02 -3.31 -34.42
CA HIS A 645 23.19 -3.99 -33.91
C HIS A 645 23.07 -5.49 -34.19
N PHE A 646 23.94 -6.03 -35.00
CA PHE A 646 23.95 -7.46 -35.35
C PHE A 646 24.87 -8.22 -34.38
N SER A 647 24.41 -9.36 -33.88
CA SER A 647 25.24 -10.19 -33.04
C SER A 647 26.30 -10.94 -33.84
N PHE A 648 27.45 -11.14 -33.23
CA PHE A 648 28.55 -11.93 -33.73
C PHE A 648 29.10 -12.85 -32.63
N PRO A 649 29.69 -14.02 -32.96
CA PRO A 649 30.29 -14.87 -31.93
C PRO A 649 31.54 -14.22 -31.36
N ALA A 650 31.67 -14.21 -30.06
CA ALA A 650 32.86 -13.77 -29.35
C ALA A 650 33.04 -14.59 -28.07
N ARG A 651 34.13 -14.39 -27.35
CA ARG A 651 34.42 -15.09 -26.09
C ARG A 651 34.46 -14.12 -24.94
N ASP A 652 33.76 -14.46 -23.86
CA ASP A 652 33.85 -13.74 -22.61
C ASP A 652 35.20 -13.91 -21.92
N GLY A 653 35.44 -13.15 -20.86
CA GLY A 653 36.64 -13.24 -20.05
C GLY A 653 36.86 -14.61 -19.40
N ASP A 654 35.83 -15.43 -19.26
CA ASP A 654 35.87 -16.83 -18.81
C ASP A 654 36.13 -17.84 -19.98
N ASN A 655 36.40 -17.33 -21.17
CA ASN A 655 36.62 -18.09 -22.41
C ASN A 655 35.37 -18.82 -22.96
N THR A 656 34.18 -18.53 -22.43
CA THR A 656 32.89 -19.03 -22.93
C THR A 656 32.51 -18.32 -24.22
N GLU A 657 32.18 -19.07 -25.29
CA GLU A 657 31.71 -18.50 -26.54
C GLU A 657 30.24 -18.11 -26.44
N ARG A 658 29.92 -16.84 -26.64
CA ARG A 658 28.58 -16.27 -26.64
C ARG A 658 28.39 -15.27 -27.78
N PRO A 659 27.13 -15.02 -28.19
CA PRO A 659 26.88 -13.91 -29.12
C PRO A 659 27.10 -12.56 -28.41
N HIS A 660 27.75 -11.62 -29.09
CA HIS A 660 27.99 -10.25 -28.64
C HIS A 660 27.42 -9.26 -29.64
N ILE A 661 27.18 -8.04 -29.18
CA ILE A 661 26.94 -6.87 -30.03
C ILE A 661 27.92 -5.77 -29.65
N ARG A 662 28.09 -4.78 -30.58
CA ARG A 662 28.81 -3.54 -30.27
C ARG A 662 27.88 -2.36 -30.30
N ILE A 663 28.02 -1.49 -29.29
CA ILE A 663 27.21 -0.28 -29.12
C ILE A 663 28.10 0.92 -28.83
N TYR A 664 27.56 2.11 -29.00
CA TYR A 664 28.12 3.29 -28.35
C TYR A 664 27.52 3.37 -26.91
N ASN A 665 28.32 3.00 -25.93
CA ASN A 665 27.92 2.94 -24.52
C ASN A 665 28.10 4.31 -23.88
N THR A 666 27.06 5.12 -23.88
CA THR A 666 27.09 6.52 -23.41
C THR A 666 26.96 6.64 -21.89
N SER A 667 27.72 7.56 -21.28
CA SER A 667 27.75 7.80 -19.85
C SER A 667 26.40 8.27 -19.29
N ARG A 668 26.06 7.86 -18.06
CA ARG A 668 24.79 8.19 -17.37
C ARG A 668 23.58 7.98 -18.27
N THR A 669 23.48 6.80 -18.88
CA THR A 669 22.32 6.41 -19.68
C THR A 669 21.91 4.98 -19.42
N ALA A 670 20.64 4.72 -19.66
CA ALA A 670 20.11 3.36 -19.78
C ALA A 670 19.40 3.24 -21.13
N THR A 671 19.75 2.19 -21.89
CA THR A 671 19.12 1.90 -23.17
C THR A 671 18.58 0.48 -23.19
N VAL A 672 17.35 0.33 -23.66
CA VAL A 672 16.68 -0.96 -23.82
C VAL A 672 16.65 -1.31 -25.29
N TYR A 673 17.17 -2.48 -25.62
CA TYR A 673 17.19 -3.02 -27.00
C TYR A 673 16.20 -4.18 -27.11
N LEU A 674 15.49 -4.22 -28.22
CA LEU A 674 14.63 -5.35 -28.59
C LEU A 674 15.38 -6.26 -29.52
N ARG A 675 15.50 -7.54 -29.19
CA ARG A 675 16.01 -8.56 -30.12
C ARG A 675 14.94 -8.88 -31.15
N LYS A 676 15.29 -8.71 -32.42
CA LYS A 676 14.51 -9.18 -33.57
C LYS A 676 15.22 -10.44 -34.15
N LYS A 677 14.40 -11.45 -34.42
CA LYS A 677 14.88 -12.70 -35.03
C LYS A 677 15.34 -12.46 -36.48
#